data_4c9045335bcb059a73a9cfc798b92cec
#
_entry.id   4c9045335bcb059a73a9cfc798b92cec
#
_cell.length_a   1.000
_cell.length_b   1.000
_cell.length_c   1.000
_cell.angle_alpha   90.00
_cell.angle_beta   90.00
_cell.angle_gamma   90.00
#
_symmetry.space_group_name_H-M   'P 1'
#
loop_
_entity.id
_entity.type
_entity.pdbx_description
1 polymer ?
#
loop_
_entity_poly.entity_id
_entity_poly.type
_entity_poly.pdbx_seq_one_letter_code
_entity_poly.pdbx_strand_id
1 'polypeptide(L)'
;MRRFPMLDSHFKKEEFKKAVKENVKMLYRKTIDEATQQQIFQAVSLAVKDVIIDNWLATQKQYEKDDPKIVYYLSMEFLMGRALGNNLINLTAYKEVKEALDELGFDLNVIEDQEPDPALGNGGLGRLAACFLDSLATLGYCAYGCGIRYHYGLFKQKIEDGYQVEVPDNWLKDGYPFELRRPEYAKEVKFGGYVRVEYDAATGRNRFIQEGYQSVMAIPYDMPIVGYNNKIVNTLRIWDAEPITDFRLDLFDKGEYHKAVEQENLAKNIVEVLYPNDNHYAGKELRLKQQYFFISASIQEAIAKFKKNHDDLHDLPKKVTFQLNDTHPTMTVAELMRILLDEEGMEWEEAWEITTHTCAYTNHTIMAEALEKWPIELFSKLLPRVYQIIEEINRRFILEIQNKYPGNQEKIQKMAIIYDGQVKMAHLAIAGGYSVNGVARLHTEILEKQELKDFYEMYPEKFNNKTNGITQRRFLMHANPLLADWITDHIGDGWITNLPELAKLKVYADDKKALQEFMNIKYQNKVRLAKYIQEHNGIEVNPHSIFDVQVKRLHEYKRQLMNILHVMYLYNEIKAHPEMDFYPRTFIFGAKAASGYRLAKLTIKLINSVADVINNDASINGKLKVVFIENYRVSNAELIFAAADVSEQISTASKEASGTGNMKFMLNGAQTLGTMDGANVEIVEEVGAENAFIFGLTADQVINYENNGGYDPMQYFNNDPDIRNVLMQLINGTYSNGDFNMFHEIYDSLLNTNCSDRADTYFILADFKSYAEAQKRVEAAYRDSEGWAKMALLNTACAGKFSSDRTIQQYVDEIWHLDKVTIEE
;
A
#
# COMPACT_ATOMS: atom_id res chain seq x y z
N MET A 1 29.64 7.83 -5.74
CA MET A 1 30.11 6.69 -4.94
C MET A 1 29.30 6.70 -3.66
N ARG A 2 28.43 5.73 -3.41
CA ARG A 2 27.62 5.70 -2.20
C ARG A 2 28.53 5.58 -0.97
N ARG A 3 28.43 6.53 -0.02
CA ARG A 3 29.12 6.48 1.27
C ARG A 3 28.16 5.97 2.32
N PHE A 4 28.27 4.70 2.67
CA PHE A 4 27.58 4.15 3.82
C PHE A 4 28.52 4.14 5.03
N PRO A 5 28.00 4.30 6.28
CA PRO A 5 28.84 4.22 7.44
C PRO A 5 29.56 2.87 7.48
N MET A 6 30.87 2.90 7.71
CA MET A 6 31.66 1.72 7.99
C MET A 6 31.40 1.31 9.44
N LEU A 7 30.43 0.45 9.64
CA LEU A 7 30.34 -0.34 10.87
C LEU A 7 30.97 -1.69 10.61
N ASP A 8 31.57 -2.31 11.61
CA ASP A 8 32.21 -3.62 11.52
C ASP A 8 31.26 -4.61 10.85
N SER A 9 31.31 -4.73 9.53
CA SER A 9 30.49 -5.69 8.82
C SER A 9 31.12 -7.07 9.03
N HIS A 10 30.37 -7.98 9.62
CA HIS A 10 30.72 -9.40 9.62
C HIS A 10 30.70 -9.99 8.21
N PHE A 11 30.56 -9.13 7.18
CA PHE A 11 30.47 -9.50 5.78
C PHE A 11 31.87 -9.64 5.19
N LYS A 12 32.28 -10.86 4.93
CA LYS A 12 33.61 -11.16 4.40
C LYS A 12 33.58 -11.21 2.87
N LYS A 13 34.13 -10.18 2.24
CA LYS A 13 34.13 -9.98 0.79
C LYS A 13 34.64 -11.21 0.00
N GLU A 14 35.73 -11.85 0.43
CA GLU A 14 36.30 -13.02 -0.27
C GLU A 14 35.41 -14.26 -0.14
N GLU A 15 34.82 -14.50 1.02
CA GLU A 15 33.85 -15.58 1.21
C GLU A 15 32.61 -15.37 0.36
N PHE A 16 32.11 -14.14 0.26
CA PHE A 16 30.99 -13.79 -0.59
C PHE A 16 31.27 -14.04 -2.08
N LYS A 17 32.42 -13.58 -2.59
CA LYS A 17 32.84 -13.86 -3.99
C LYS A 17 32.89 -15.34 -4.30
N LYS A 18 33.40 -16.11 -3.35
CA LYS A 18 33.47 -17.59 -3.48
C LYS A 18 32.05 -18.18 -3.50
N ALA A 19 31.17 -17.75 -2.59
CA ALA A 19 29.79 -18.21 -2.53
C ALA A 19 29.02 -17.91 -3.84
N VAL A 20 29.19 -16.72 -4.41
CA VAL A 20 28.56 -16.37 -5.69
C VAL A 20 29.02 -17.30 -6.82
N LYS A 21 30.34 -17.57 -6.94
CA LYS A 21 30.87 -18.50 -7.94
C LYS A 21 30.36 -19.92 -7.75
N GLU A 22 30.30 -20.39 -6.52
CA GLU A 22 29.78 -21.72 -6.19
C GLU A 22 28.30 -21.84 -6.49
N ASN A 23 27.49 -20.81 -6.15
CA ASN A 23 26.07 -20.76 -6.47
C ASN A 23 25.82 -20.81 -7.99
N VAL A 24 26.58 -20.07 -8.80
CA VAL A 24 26.48 -20.13 -10.27
C VAL A 24 26.76 -21.54 -10.76
N LYS A 25 27.84 -22.16 -10.26
CA LYS A 25 28.23 -23.53 -10.62
C LYS A 25 27.15 -24.55 -10.27
N MET A 26 26.64 -24.46 -9.04
CA MET A 26 25.67 -25.44 -8.51
C MET A 26 24.29 -25.33 -9.15
N LEU A 27 23.82 -24.11 -9.36
CA LEU A 27 22.48 -23.87 -9.92
C LEU A 27 22.44 -24.07 -11.44
N TYR A 28 23.50 -23.67 -12.15
CA TYR A 28 23.46 -23.54 -13.62
C TYR A 28 24.51 -24.36 -14.38
N ARG A 29 25.42 -25.04 -13.68
CA ARG A 29 26.54 -25.76 -14.29
C ARG A 29 27.36 -24.88 -15.22
N LYS A 30 27.62 -23.63 -14.82
CA LYS A 30 28.37 -22.63 -15.59
C LYS A 30 29.49 -22.05 -14.74
N THR A 31 30.48 -21.50 -15.40
CA THR A 31 31.40 -20.55 -14.79
C THR A 31 30.71 -19.17 -14.68
N ILE A 32 31.29 -18.26 -13.87
CA ILE A 32 30.72 -16.94 -13.66
C ILE A 32 30.68 -16.12 -14.97
N ASP A 33 31.68 -16.31 -15.86
CA ASP A 33 31.79 -15.59 -17.14
C ASP A 33 30.76 -16.07 -18.17
N GLU A 34 30.20 -17.26 -18.00
CA GLU A 34 29.17 -17.84 -18.87
C GLU A 34 27.75 -17.54 -18.40
N ALA A 35 27.63 -17.04 -17.17
CA ALA A 35 26.30 -16.81 -16.56
C ALA A 35 25.65 -15.53 -17.10
N THR A 36 24.33 -15.57 -17.26
CA THR A 36 23.54 -14.38 -17.55
C THR A 36 23.40 -13.48 -16.33
N GLN A 37 23.10 -12.21 -16.52
CA GLN A 37 22.87 -11.27 -15.40
C GLN A 37 21.79 -11.76 -14.44
N GLN A 38 20.70 -12.36 -14.95
CA GLN A 38 19.67 -12.98 -14.15
C GLN A 38 20.20 -14.14 -13.29
N GLN A 39 21.07 -14.98 -13.84
CA GLN A 39 21.70 -16.06 -13.11
C GLN A 39 22.67 -15.54 -12.02
N ILE A 40 23.39 -14.46 -12.32
CA ILE A 40 24.22 -13.76 -11.33
C ILE A 40 23.36 -13.17 -10.22
N PHE A 41 22.23 -12.54 -10.55
CA PHE A 41 21.27 -12.04 -9.54
C PHE A 41 20.84 -13.16 -8.57
N GLN A 42 20.46 -14.32 -9.09
CA GLN A 42 20.06 -15.47 -8.26
C GLN A 42 21.22 -15.92 -7.35
N ALA A 43 22.41 -16.03 -7.90
CA ALA A 43 23.60 -16.47 -7.16
C ALA A 43 24.01 -15.45 -6.06
N VAL A 44 23.97 -14.17 -6.37
CA VAL A 44 24.23 -13.07 -5.42
C VAL A 44 23.19 -13.07 -4.30
N SER A 45 21.91 -13.16 -4.66
CA SER A 45 20.80 -13.17 -3.70
C SER A 45 20.89 -14.34 -2.72
N LEU A 46 21.27 -15.53 -3.18
CA LEU A 46 21.49 -16.69 -2.32
C LEU A 46 22.70 -16.50 -1.39
N ALA A 47 23.78 -15.89 -1.86
CA ALA A 47 24.93 -15.60 -1.01
C ALA A 47 24.60 -14.56 0.08
N VAL A 48 23.77 -13.57 -0.23
CA VAL A 48 23.26 -12.61 0.76
C VAL A 48 22.30 -13.29 1.73
N LYS A 49 21.45 -14.17 1.23
CA LYS A 49 20.48 -14.94 2.04
C LYS A 49 21.18 -15.80 3.10
N ASP A 50 22.34 -16.38 2.81
CA ASP A 50 23.10 -17.15 3.80
C ASP A 50 23.41 -16.33 5.05
N VAL A 51 23.84 -15.07 4.88
CA VAL A 51 24.09 -14.15 6.01
C VAL A 51 22.78 -13.80 6.73
N ILE A 52 21.71 -13.58 5.98
CA ILE A 52 20.38 -13.30 6.55
C ILE A 52 19.89 -14.49 7.40
N ILE A 53 20.10 -15.71 6.95
CA ILE A 53 19.67 -16.93 7.67
C ILE A 53 20.37 -17.06 9.00
N ASP A 54 21.65 -16.77 9.09
CA ASP A 54 22.38 -16.80 10.36
C ASP A 54 21.77 -15.80 11.37
N ASN A 55 21.51 -14.59 10.95
CA ASN A 55 20.82 -13.58 11.76
C ASN A 55 19.39 -13.99 12.10
N TRP A 56 18.66 -14.59 11.16
CA TRP A 56 17.28 -15.06 11.38
C TRP A 56 17.21 -16.16 12.44
N LEU A 57 18.14 -17.12 12.38
CA LEU A 57 18.27 -18.16 13.40
C LEU A 57 18.64 -17.59 14.78
N ALA A 58 19.54 -16.61 14.83
CA ALA A 58 19.90 -15.93 16.08
C ALA A 58 18.70 -15.18 16.66
N THR A 59 17.94 -14.48 15.81
CA THR A 59 16.70 -13.78 16.18
C THR A 59 15.67 -14.76 16.75
N GLN A 60 15.45 -15.89 16.07
CA GLN A 60 14.49 -16.90 16.53
C GLN A 60 14.87 -17.45 17.90
N LYS A 61 16.14 -17.78 18.13
CA LYS A 61 16.63 -18.26 19.43
C LYS A 61 16.47 -17.21 20.53
N GLN A 62 16.71 -15.94 20.21
CA GLN A 62 16.52 -14.86 21.17
C GLN A 62 15.05 -14.69 21.52
N TYR A 63 14.14 -14.74 20.52
CA TYR A 63 12.70 -14.68 20.76
C TYR A 63 12.19 -15.90 21.58
N GLU A 64 12.73 -17.07 21.38
CA GLU A 64 12.40 -18.25 22.20
C GLU A 64 12.88 -18.09 23.66
N LYS A 65 14.01 -17.44 23.87
CA LYS A 65 14.57 -17.17 25.22
C LYS A 65 13.81 -16.09 25.96
N ASP A 66 13.52 -14.98 25.29
CA ASP A 66 12.93 -13.78 25.91
C ASP A 66 11.40 -13.84 25.98
N ASP A 67 10.77 -14.70 25.15
CA ASP A 67 9.32 -14.86 25.04
C ASP A 67 8.55 -13.53 24.95
N PRO A 68 8.94 -12.63 24.03
CA PRO A 68 8.29 -11.31 23.90
C PRO A 68 6.87 -11.42 23.36
N LYS A 69 6.05 -10.40 23.62
CA LYS A 69 4.75 -10.27 22.95
C LYS A 69 4.95 -10.12 21.43
N ILE A 70 4.13 -10.82 20.65
CA ILE A 70 4.19 -10.86 19.19
C ILE A 70 3.03 -10.08 18.59
N VAL A 71 3.30 -9.17 17.65
CA VAL A 71 2.29 -8.62 16.76
C VAL A 71 2.23 -9.41 15.47
N TYR A 72 1.02 -9.87 15.12
CA TYR A 72 0.71 -10.43 13.81
C TYR A 72 0.00 -9.36 13.00
N TYR A 73 0.69 -8.81 12.00
CA TYR A 73 0.15 -7.79 11.12
C TYR A 73 -0.55 -8.46 9.94
N LEU A 74 -1.87 -8.51 9.99
CA LEU A 74 -2.70 -9.21 9.01
C LEU A 74 -3.09 -8.25 7.89
N SER A 75 -2.63 -8.53 6.68
CA SER A 75 -2.91 -7.67 5.52
C SER A 75 -3.16 -8.47 4.25
N MET A 76 -4.13 -8.01 3.47
CA MET A 76 -4.40 -8.55 2.14
C MET A 76 -3.27 -8.27 1.16
N GLU A 77 -2.45 -7.26 1.43
CA GLU A 77 -1.36 -6.81 0.57
C GLU A 77 -0.08 -6.50 1.35
N PHE A 78 1.06 -6.84 0.72
CA PHE A 78 2.40 -6.41 1.13
C PHE A 78 3.18 -5.95 -0.09
N LEU A 79 3.21 -4.65 -0.34
CA LEU A 79 3.90 -4.06 -1.50
C LEU A 79 5.39 -3.86 -1.16
N MET A 80 6.14 -4.96 -1.17
CA MET A 80 7.52 -5.02 -0.67
C MET A 80 8.53 -4.30 -1.57
N GLY A 81 8.33 -4.32 -2.89
CA GLY A 81 9.36 -3.91 -3.83
C GLY A 81 10.54 -4.89 -3.88
N ARG A 82 11.59 -4.52 -4.58
CA ARG A 82 12.82 -5.33 -4.70
C ARG A 82 13.51 -5.46 -3.34
N ALA A 83 14.03 -6.65 -3.03
CA ALA A 83 14.59 -6.98 -1.73
C ALA A 83 16.10 -6.85 -1.66
N LEU A 84 16.85 -7.18 -2.74
CA LEU A 84 18.32 -7.28 -2.70
C LEU A 84 18.97 -6.00 -2.16
N GLY A 85 18.74 -4.87 -2.80
CA GLY A 85 19.35 -3.59 -2.41
C GLY A 85 18.95 -3.14 -1.02
N ASN A 86 17.67 -3.29 -0.65
CA ASN A 86 17.18 -2.94 0.68
C ASN A 86 17.78 -3.83 1.78
N ASN A 87 17.92 -5.12 1.53
CA ASN A 87 18.57 -6.04 2.45
C ASN A 87 20.05 -5.68 2.63
N LEU A 88 20.76 -5.36 1.56
CA LEU A 88 22.16 -4.91 1.63
C LEU A 88 22.34 -3.63 2.45
N ILE A 89 21.40 -2.68 2.32
CA ILE A 89 21.39 -1.46 3.13
C ILE A 89 21.19 -1.80 4.61
N ASN A 90 20.17 -2.60 4.93
CA ASN A 90 19.84 -2.94 6.32
C ASN A 90 20.90 -3.83 6.98
N LEU A 91 21.58 -4.68 6.22
CA LEU A 91 22.76 -5.45 6.66
C LEU A 91 24.03 -4.59 6.78
N THR A 92 24.00 -3.33 6.34
CA THR A 92 25.20 -2.47 6.21
C THR A 92 26.31 -3.04 5.31
N ALA A 93 25.92 -3.91 4.36
CA ALA A 93 26.83 -4.65 3.48
C ALA A 93 26.88 -4.14 2.02
N TYR A 94 26.20 -3.05 1.73
CA TYR A 94 26.02 -2.57 0.34
C TYR A 94 27.36 -2.25 -0.33
N LYS A 95 28.26 -1.61 0.39
CA LYS A 95 29.59 -1.21 -0.15
C LYS A 95 30.46 -2.44 -0.44
N GLU A 96 30.54 -3.37 0.49
CA GLU A 96 31.35 -4.55 0.39
C GLU A 96 30.88 -5.47 -0.76
N VAL A 97 29.55 -5.61 -0.91
CA VAL A 97 28.97 -6.38 -2.02
C VAL A 97 29.20 -5.69 -3.36
N LYS A 98 29.06 -4.37 -3.40
CA LYS A 98 29.35 -3.60 -4.63
C LYS A 98 30.80 -3.79 -5.06
N GLU A 99 31.77 -3.62 -4.14
CA GLU A 99 33.19 -3.82 -4.42
C GLU A 99 33.48 -5.26 -4.87
N ALA A 100 32.86 -6.25 -4.21
CA ALA A 100 33.02 -7.65 -4.58
C ALA A 100 32.51 -7.95 -6.00
N LEU A 101 31.38 -7.37 -6.39
CA LEU A 101 30.81 -7.53 -7.73
C LEU A 101 31.63 -6.77 -8.79
N ASP A 102 32.10 -5.55 -8.50
CA ASP A 102 33.02 -4.79 -9.37
C ASP A 102 34.29 -5.61 -9.65
N GLU A 103 34.89 -6.27 -8.65
CA GLU A 103 36.05 -7.16 -8.82
C GLU A 103 35.72 -8.43 -9.63
N LEU A 104 34.46 -8.87 -9.62
CA LEU A 104 33.99 -10.00 -10.45
C LEU A 104 33.57 -9.54 -11.87
N GLY A 105 33.59 -8.23 -12.15
CA GLY A 105 33.23 -7.65 -13.45
C GLY A 105 31.74 -7.35 -13.63
N PHE A 106 30.96 -7.24 -12.54
CA PHE A 106 29.51 -6.95 -12.57
C PHE A 106 29.17 -5.63 -11.88
N ASP A 107 28.20 -4.91 -12.45
CA ASP A 107 27.63 -3.72 -11.82
C ASP A 107 26.44 -4.13 -10.95
N LEU A 108 26.50 -3.83 -9.65
CA LEU A 108 25.42 -4.13 -8.71
C LEU A 108 24.08 -3.52 -9.14
N ASN A 109 24.04 -2.32 -9.72
CA ASN A 109 22.78 -1.72 -10.17
C ASN A 109 22.13 -2.54 -11.29
N VAL A 110 22.93 -3.06 -12.22
CA VAL A 110 22.43 -3.93 -13.29
C VAL A 110 21.92 -5.26 -12.73
N ILE A 111 22.55 -5.77 -11.70
CA ILE A 111 22.12 -6.99 -11.03
C ILE A 111 20.83 -6.75 -10.24
N GLU A 112 20.71 -5.64 -9.51
CA GLU A 112 19.44 -5.25 -8.83
C GLU A 112 18.27 -5.13 -9.83
N ASP A 113 18.53 -4.63 -11.05
CA ASP A 113 17.50 -4.48 -12.09
C ASP A 113 16.96 -5.81 -12.63
N GLN A 114 17.63 -6.94 -12.37
CA GLN A 114 17.15 -8.27 -12.72
C GLN A 114 16.05 -8.76 -11.78
N GLU A 115 15.92 -8.19 -10.57
CA GLU A 115 14.90 -8.57 -9.60
C GLU A 115 13.52 -8.07 -10.00
N PRO A 116 12.51 -8.95 -10.13
CA PRO A 116 11.14 -8.51 -10.30
C PRO A 116 10.59 -7.92 -8.99
N ASP A 117 9.74 -6.88 -9.07
CA ASP A 117 8.94 -6.48 -7.92
C ASP A 117 7.95 -7.60 -7.59
N PRO A 118 7.90 -8.13 -6.37
CA PRO A 118 6.85 -9.06 -5.99
C PRO A 118 5.46 -8.43 -6.11
N ALA A 119 4.58 -9.05 -6.88
CA ALA A 119 3.25 -8.52 -7.17
C ALA A 119 2.24 -8.75 -6.01
N LEU A 120 2.67 -8.56 -4.77
CA LEU A 120 1.92 -8.86 -3.55
C LEU A 120 1.12 -7.68 -3.01
N GLY A 121 1.04 -6.58 -3.73
CA GLY A 121 0.32 -5.37 -3.30
C GLY A 121 -0.04 -4.44 -4.45
N ASN A 122 -0.92 -3.49 -4.15
CA ASN A 122 -1.46 -2.56 -5.14
C ASN A 122 -1.03 -1.11 -4.90
N GLY A 123 -1.13 -0.62 -3.66
CA GLY A 123 -0.96 0.80 -3.38
C GLY A 123 -0.58 1.12 -1.95
N GLY A 124 -1.16 2.19 -1.40
CA GLY A 124 -0.81 2.75 -0.10
C GLY A 124 -0.93 1.79 1.07
N LEU A 125 -1.99 1.01 1.12
CA LEU A 125 -2.23 0.01 2.17
C LEU A 125 -1.13 -1.06 2.21
N GLY A 126 -0.79 -1.63 1.05
CA GLY A 126 0.25 -2.65 0.95
C GLY A 126 1.65 -2.11 1.19
N ARG A 127 1.94 -0.87 0.74
CA ARG A 127 3.25 -0.27 1.00
C ARG A 127 3.41 0.14 2.46
N LEU A 128 2.34 0.60 3.11
CA LEU A 128 2.35 0.86 4.54
C LEU A 128 2.71 -0.40 5.35
N ALA A 129 2.06 -1.53 5.03
CA ALA A 129 2.38 -2.81 5.65
C ALA A 129 3.87 -3.17 5.51
N ALA A 130 4.44 -2.98 4.32
CA ALA A 130 5.87 -3.21 4.07
C ALA A 130 6.78 -2.25 4.87
N CYS A 131 6.44 -0.97 4.96
CA CYS A 131 7.18 0.00 5.79
C CYS A 131 7.12 -0.35 7.29
N PHE A 132 5.96 -0.80 7.75
CA PHE A 132 5.78 -1.19 9.16
C PHE A 132 6.61 -2.42 9.52
N LEU A 133 6.73 -3.40 8.63
CA LEU A 133 7.61 -4.54 8.87
C LEU A 133 9.08 -4.13 8.96
N ASP A 134 9.55 -3.25 8.09
CA ASP A 134 10.91 -2.69 8.15
C ASP A 134 11.15 -1.97 9.49
N SER A 135 10.22 -1.14 9.92
CA SER A 135 10.33 -0.40 11.18
C SER A 135 10.27 -1.30 12.40
N LEU A 136 9.39 -2.30 12.43
CA LEU A 136 9.31 -3.28 13.52
C LEU A 136 10.63 -4.03 13.71
N ALA A 137 11.24 -4.49 12.62
CA ALA A 137 12.54 -5.16 12.67
C ALA A 137 13.65 -4.20 13.11
N THR A 138 13.68 -2.99 12.58
CA THR A 138 14.71 -1.97 12.91
C THR A 138 14.62 -1.52 14.36
N LEU A 139 13.40 -1.39 14.91
CA LEU A 139 13.19 -1.00 16.31
C LEU A 139 13.37 -2.16 17.31
N GLY A 140 13.46 -3.40 16.83
CA GLY A 140 13.69 -4.56 17.68
C GLY A 140 12.44 -5.19 18.27
N TYR A 141 11.30 -5.12 17.59
CA TYR A 141 10.05 -5.71 18.02
C TYR A 141 9.74 -7.02 17.29
N CYS A 142 9.27 -8.03 18.02
CA CYS A 142 8.89 -9.31 17.45
C CYS A 142 7.58 -9.18 16.66
N ALA A 143 7.63 -9.43 15.35
CA ALA A 143 6.50 -9.28 14.46
C ALA A 143 6.47 -10.32 13.34
N TYR A 144 5.25 -10.71 12.95
CA TYR A 144 4.97 -11.45 11.73
C TYR A 144 4.06 -10.63 10.84
N GLY A 145 4.42 -10.44 9.57
CA GLY A 145 3.47 -10.09 8.54
C GLY A 145 2.76 -11.37 8.06
N CYS A 146 1.44 -11.31 7.87
CA CYS A 146 0.65 -12.46 7.41
C CYS A 146 -0.23 -12.05 6.23
N GLY A 147 -0.06 -12.73 5.09
CA GLY A 147 -0.79 -12.45 3.86
C GLY A 147 -0.88 -13.66 2.95
N ILE A 148 -1.15 -13.43 1.66
CA ILE A 148 -1.28 -14.45 0.63
C ILE A 148 -0.08 -14.40 -0.31
N ARG A 149 0.45 -15.56 -0.70
CA ARG A 149 1.45 -15.70 -1.76
C ARG A 149 0.75 -15.75 -3.11
N TYR A 150 0.43 -14.58 -3.65
CA TYR A 150 -0.19 -14.51 -4.98
C TYR A 150 0.80 -14.94 -6.05
N HIS A 151 0.36 -15.81 -6.97
CA HIS A 151 1.20 -16.26 -8.07
C HIS A 151 1.41 -15.19 -9.14
N TYR A 152 0.36 -14.39 -9.39
CA TYR A 152 0.37 -13.26 -10.33
C TYR A 152 0.10 -11.92 -9.65
N GLY A 153 -0.53 -11.94 -8.47
CA GLY A 153 -0.82 -10.77 -7.66
C GLY A 153 -1.64 -9.70 -8.38
N LEU A 154 -1.18 -8.44 -8.30
CA LEU A 154 -1.73 -7.37 -9.11
C LEU A 154 -1.18 -7.47 -10.54
N PHE A 155 -2.05 -7.24 -11.52
CA PHE A 155 -1.69 -7.28 -12.94
C PHE A 155 -0.51 -6.34 -13.28
N LYS A 156 0.26 -6.73 -14.29
CA LYS A 156 1.18 -5.85 -14.99
C LYS A 156 0.39 -4.99 -15.97
N GLN A 157 0.59 -3.69 -15.94
CA GLN A 157 -0.07 -2.77 -16.85
C GLN A 157 0.73 -2.62 -18.13
N LYS A 158 0.05 -2.75 -19.27
CA LYS A 158 0.50 -2.28 -20.58
C LYS A 158 -0.39 -1.14 -21.06
N ILE A 159 0.16 -0.28 -21.86
CA ILE A 159 -0.60 0.75 -22.59
C ILE A 159 -0.58 0.41 -24.07
N GLU A 160 -1.78 0.12 -24.62
CA GLU A 160 -1.98 -0.18 -26.03
C GLU A 160 -3.02 0.80 -26.59
N ASP A 161 -2.66 1.54 -27.63
CA ASP A 161 -3.47 2.62 -28.19
C ASP A 161 -3.97 3.63 -27.14
N GLY A 162 -3.18 3.88 -26.12
CA GLY A 162 -3.51 4.76 -24.99
C GLY A 162 -4.40 4.14 -23.91
N TYR A 163 -4.88 2.92 -24.09
CA TYR A 163 -5.70 2.20 -23.11
C TYR A 163 -4.85 1.34 -22.18
N GLN A 164 -5.29 1.23 -20.94
CA GLN A 164 -4.75 0.22 -20.02
C GLN A 164 -5.15 -1.17 -20.46
N VAL A 165 -4.17 -2.05 -20.60
CA VAL A 165 -4.34 -3.50 -20.81
C VAL A 165 -3.71 -4.22 -19.64
N GLU A 166 -4.47 -5.08 -18.99
CA GLU A 166 -4.02 -5.89 -17.86
C GLU A 166 -3.45 -7.21 -18.37
N VAL A 167 -2.21 -7.52 -17.99
CA VAL A 167 -1.56 -8.80 -18.28
C VAL A 167 -1.05 -9.44 -16.99
N PRO A 168 -0.90 -10.78 -16.95
CA PRO A 168 -0.36 -11.43 -15.75
C PRO A 168 1.05 -10.94 -15.41
N ASP A 169 1.32 -10.71 -14.14
CA ASP A 169 2.66 -10.41 -13.63
C ASP A 169 3.30 -11.69 -13.09
N ASN A 170 3.99 -12.43 -13.93
CA ASN A 170 4.61 -13.69 -13.57
C ASN A 170 5.94 -13.48 -12.84
N TRP A 171 5.91 -12.87 -11.66
CA TRP A 171 7.08 -12.54 -10.85
C TRP A 171 7.83 -13.77 -10.32
N LEU A 172 7.17 -14.93 -10.26
CA LEU A 172 7.74 -16.20 -9.80
C LEU A 172 8.35 -17.06 -10.90
N LYS A 173 8.35 -16.58 -12.15
CA LYS A 173 8.79 -17.37 -13.32
C LYS A 173 10.16 -18.02 -13.16
N ASP A 174 11.12 -17.30 -12.62
CA ASP A 174 12.50 -17.77 -12.44
C ASP A 174 12.79 -18.16 -10.97
N GLY A 175 11.75 -18.31 -10.15
CA GLY A 175 11.85 -18.49 -8.70
C GLY A 175 12.17 -17.19 -7.98
N TYR A 176 11.91 -17.16 -6.67
CA TYR A 176 12.21 -16.00 -5.82
C TYR A 176 13.21 -16.42 -4.73
N PRO A 177 14.46 -15.91 -4.77
CA PRO A 177 15.53 -16.45 -3.93
C PRO A 177 15.35 -16.18 -2.43
N PHE A 178 14.58 -15.16 -2.04
CA PHE A 178 14.43 -14.76 -0.63
C PHE A 178 13.31 -15.48 0.12
N GLU A 179 12.51 -16.33 -0.53
CA GLU A 179 11.47 -17.09 0.16
C GLU A 179 11.94 -18.49 0.60
N LEU A 180 11.32 -18.99 1.67
CA LEU A 180 11.50 -20.35 2.19
C LEU A 180 10.14 -21.02 2.34
N ARG A 181 9.92 -22.15 1.65
CA ARG A 181 8.71 -22.97 1.82
C ARG A 181 8.79 -23.73 3.14
N ARG A 182 7.75 -23.65 3.98
CA ARG A 182 7.70 -24.19 5.34
C ARG A 182 6.53 -25.17 5.53
N PRO A 183 6.54 -26.34 4.87
CA PRO A 183 5.43 -27.29 4.91
C PRO A 183 5.14 -27.85 6.30
N GLU A 184 6.10 -27.78 7.22
CA GLU A 184 5.96 -28.21 8.63
C GLU A 184 4.96 -27.35 9.42
N TYR A 185 4.58 -26.17 8.90
CA TYR A 185 3.58 -25.28 9.48
C TYR A 185 2.27 -25.23 8.68
N ALA A 186 2.05 -26.22 7.81
CA ALA A 186 0.83 -26.30 7.01
C ALA A 186 -0.42 -26.34 7.87
N LYS A 187 -1.52 -25.70 7.40
CA LYS A 187 -2.82 -25.64 8.07
C LYS A 187 -3.94 -25.97 7.10
N GLU A 188 -4.90 -26.76 7.54
CA GLU A 188 -6.13 -27.02 6.80
C GLU A 188 -7.10 -25.84 6.96
N VAL A 189 -7.69 -25.37 5.85
CA VAL A 189 -8.74 -24.34 5.83
C VAL A 189 -9.98 -24.90 5.13
N LYS A 190 -11.15 -24.80 5.80
CA LYS A 190 -12.42 -25.40 5.38
C LYS A 190 -13.38 -24.36 4.83
N PHE A 191 -14.07 -24.71 3.77
CA PHE A 191 -15.09 -23.87 3.12
C PHE A 191 -16.38 -24.67 2.87
N GLY A 192 -17.53 -24.01 3.01
CA GLY A 192 -18.83 -24.59 2.68
C GLY A 192 -19.31 -25.67 3.65
N GLY A 193 -20.15 -26.54 3.16
CA GLY A 193 -20.78 -27.54 3.97
C GLY A 193 -21.92 -27.02 4.83
N TYR A 194 -22.17 -27.68 5.95
CA TYR A 194 -23.17 -27.30 6.93
C TYR A 194 -22.70 -27.62 8.35
N VAL A 195 -23.36 -27.05 9.36
CA VAL A 195 -23.02 -27.28 10.77
C VAL A 195 -24.03 -28.24 11.37
N ARG A 196 -23.56 -29.38 11.86
CA ARG A 196 -24.31 -30.30 12.67
C ARG A 196 -24.08 -29.99 14.15
N VAL A 197 -25.17 -29.91 14.91
CA VAL A 197 -25.10 -29.70 16.35
C VAL A 197 -25.32 -31.03 17.04
N GLU A 198 -24.42 -31.40 17.93
CA GLU A 198 -24.47 -32.61 18.75
C GLU A 198 -24.39 -32.25 20.22
N TYR A 199 -25.33 -32.73 21.02
CA TYR A 199 -25.27 -32.55 22.47
C TYR A 199 -24.30 -33.54 23.08
N ASP A 200 -23.28 -33.04 23.75
CA ASP A 200 -22.32 -33.84 24.51
C ASP A 200 -22.79 -33.98 25.96
N ALA A 201 -23.30 -35.12 26.29
CA ALA A 201 -23.83 -35.41 27.63
C ALA A 201 -22.75 -35.46 28.72
N ALA A 202 -21.47 -35.67 28.34
CA ALA A 202 -20.36 -35.69 29.29
C ALA A 202 -19.98 -34.27 29.78
N THR A 203 -20.05 -33.28 28.88
CA THR A 203 -19.76 -31.88 29.20
C THR A 203 -21.01 -31.02 29.44
N GLY A 204 -22.22 -31.54 29.10
CA GLY A 204 -23.45 -30.77 29.12
C GLY A 204 -23.57 -29.67 28.07
N ARG A 205 -22.78 -29.73 27.01
CA ARG A 205 -22.63 -28.68 25.99
C ARG A 205 -23.01 -29.16 24.61
N ASN A 206 -23.35 -28.20 23.74
CA ASN A 206 -23.47 -28.45 22.32
C ASN A 206 -22.11 -28.39 21.64
N ARG A 207 -21.80 -29.41 20.84
CA ARG A 207 -20.64 -29.41 19.90
C ARG A 207 -21.11 -29.04 18.52
N PHE A 208 -20.39 -28.15 17.89
CA PHE A 208 -20.65 -27.67 16.52
C PHE A 208 -19.66 -28.33 15.58
N ILE A 209 -20.16 -29.16 14.67
CA ILE A 209 -19.33 -29.97 13.77
C ILE A 209 -19.65 -29.55 12.34
N GLN A 210 -18.66 -29.04 11.62
CA GLN A 210 -18.79 -28.73 10.19
C GLN A 210 -18.65 -30.03 9.37
N GLU A 211 -19.60 -30.30 8.52
CA GLU A 211 -19.65 -31.50 7.66
C GLU A 211 -19.89 -31.09 6.18
N GLY A 212 -19.51 -31.95 5.25
CA GLY A 212 -19.72 -31.71 3.81
C GLY A 212 -18.91 -30.53 3.24
N TYR A 213 -17.88 -30.11 3.95
CA TYR A 213 -17.01 -29.01 3.53
C TYR A 213 -16.01 -29.44 2.46
N GLN A 214 -15.50 -28.46 1.74
CA GLN A 214 -14.28 -28.55 0.94
C GLN A 214 -13.14 -27.93 1.72
N SER A 215 -11.92 -28.44 1.57
CA SER A 215 -10.78 -27.87 2.24
C SER A 215 -9.56 -27.79 1.34
N VAL A 216 -8.67 -26.88 1.70
CA VAL A 216 -7.36 -26.68 1.08
C VAL A 216 -6.30 -26.70 2.16
N MET A 217 -5.08 -27.07 1.78
CA MET A 217 -3.92 -26.98 2.62
C MET A 217 -3.23 -25.63 2.41
N ALA A 218 -3.17 -24.80 3.42
CA ALA A 218 -2.39 -23.57 3.43
C ALA A 218 -0.94 -23.90 3.78
N ILE A 219 -0.02 -23.58 2.87
CA ILE A 219 1.42 -23.83 3.03
C ILE A 219 2.14 -22.49 3.14
N PRO A 220 2.84 -22.18 4.25
CA PRO A 220 3.50 -20.91 4.39
C PRO A 220 4.84 -20.86 3.64
N TYR A 221 5.11 -19.69 3.09
CA TYR A 221 6.42 -19.28 2.56
C TYR A 221 6.88 -18.09 3.39
N ASP A 222 8.07 -18.21 3.98
CA ASP A 222 8.63 -17.18 4.84
C ASP A 222 9.62 -16.32 4.06
N MET A 223 9.46 -15.00 4.14
CA MET A 223 10.40 -14.00 3.61
C MET A 223 11.05 -13.25 4.76
N PRO A 224 12.37 -13.04 4.73
CA PRO A 224 13.07 -12.33 5.79
C PRO A 224 12.81 -10.84 5.73
N ILE A 225 12.59 -10.23 6.89
CA ILE A 225 12.49 -8.80 7.08
C ILE A 225 13.66 -8.35 7.94
N VAL A 226 14.65 -7.80 7.28
CA VAL A 226 15.93 -7.44 7.89
C VAL A 226 15.85 -6.08 8.57
N GLY A 227 16.16 -6.00 9.85
CA GLY A 227 16.30 -4.74 10.58
C GLY A 227 17.60 -4.01 10.24
N TYR A 228 17.60 -2.69 10.32
CA TYR A 228 18.78 -1.89 10.04
C TYR A 228 19.83 -2.02 11.15
N ASN A 229 20.99 -2.58 10.78
CA ASN A 229 22.19 -2.66 11.63
C ASN A 229 21.98 -3.20 13.05
N ASN A 230 21.07 -4.16 13.24
CA ASN A 230 20.75 -4.70 14.57
C ASN A 230 20.68 -6.24 14.64
N LYS A 231 21.04 -6.93 13.56
CA LYS A 231 20.99 -8.40 13.42
C LYS A 231 19.59 -9.02 13.58
N ILE A 232 18.53 -8.22 13.74
CA ILE A 232 17.17 -8.72 13.84
C ILE A 232 16.63 -9.03 12.45
N VAL A 233 16.02 -10.20 12.32
CA VAL A 233 15.30 -10.62 11.12
C VAL A 233 13.92 -11.13 11.54
N ASN A 234 12.89 -10.36 11.23
CA ASN A 234 11.49 -10.76 11.37
C ASN A 234 11.01 -11.54 10.14
N THR A 235 9.79 -12.02 10.18
CA THR A 235 9.22 -12.90 9.16
C THR A 235 7.99 -12.26 8.52
N LEU A 236 7.98 -12.20 7.19
CA LEU A 236 6.75 -12.08 6.40
C LEU A 236 6.33 -13.49 5.98
N ARG A 237 5.23 -13.98 6.54
CA ARG A 237 4.66 -15.29 6.25
C ARG A 237 3.49 -15.16 5.30
N ILE A 238 3.66 -15.64 4.09
CA ILE A 238 2.64 -15.62 3.05
C ILE A 238 2.19 -17.04 2.72
N TRP A 239 0.89 -17.23 2.60
CA TRP A 239 0.27 -18.53 2.46
C TRP A 239 -0.02 -18.87 1.00
N ASP A 240 0.48 -20.02 0.55
CA ASP A 240 0.08 -20.66 -0.70
C ASP A 240 -0.97 -21.72 -0.43
N ALA A 241 -1.72 -22.14 -1.46
CA ALA A 241 -2.78 -23.12 -1.35
C ALA A 241 -2.46 -24.36 -2.18
N GLU A 242 -2.52 -25.52 -1.53
CA GLU A 242 -2.35 -26.83 -2.16
C GLU A 242 -3.60 -27.70 -1.95
N PRO A 243 -3.92 -28.62 -2.86
CA PRO A 243 -5.03 -29.56 -2.64
C PRO A 243 -4.71 -30.52 -1.49
N ILE A 244 -5.74 -30.95 -0.77
CA ILE A 244 -5.59 -31.97 0.28
C ILE A 244 -5.45 -33.37 -0.32
N THR A 245 -6.11 -33.63 -1.46
CA THR A 245 -6.08 -34.90 -2.15
C THR A 245 -4.97 -34.94 -3.17
N ASP A 246 -4.30 -36.07 -3.25
CA ASP A 246 -3.31 -36.32 -4.29
C ASP A 246 -3.95 -36.27 -5.69
N PHE A 247 -3.11 -36.10 -6.68
CA PHE A 247 -3.50 -36.15 -8.09
C PHE A 247 -4.32 -37.42 -8.39
N ARG A 248 -5.49 -37.26 -9.01
CA ARG A 248 -6.46 -38.32 -9.29
C ARG A 248 -6.04 -39.13 -10.54
N LEU A 249 -5.04 -39.99 -10.35
CA LEU A 249 -4.52 -40.85 -11.38
C LEU A 249 -5.62 -41.77 -12.00
N ASP A 250 -6.57 -42.19 -11.18
CA ASP A 250 -7.72 -42.98 -11.60
C ASP A 250 -8.64 -42.28 -12.62
N LEU A 251 -8.79 -40.96 -12.52
CA LEU A 251 -9.53 -40.15 -13.48
C LEU A 251 -8.69 -39.83 -14.73
N PHE A 252 -7.40 -39.57 -14.51
CA PHE A 252 -6.45 -39.32 -15.59
C PHE A 252 -6.38 -40.51 -16.55
N ASP A 253 -6.27 -41.75 -16.04
CA ASP A 253 -6.23 -42.98 -16.81
C ASP A 253 -7.50 -43.24 -17.60
N LYS A 254 -8.66 -42.67 -17.17
CA LYS A 254 -9.94 -42.72 -17.90
C LYS A 254 -10.07 -41.62 -18.95
N GLY A 255 -9.07 -40.74 -19.12
CA GLY A 255 -9.13 -39.59 -20.03
C GLY A 255 -9.92 -38.41 -19.50
N GLU A 256 -10.29 -38.41 -18.20
CA GLU A 256 -10.98 -37.30 -17.53
C GLU A 256 -9.98 -36.29 -16.99
N TYR A 257 -9.10 -35.76 -17.85
CA TYR A 257 -7.95 -34.92 -17.46
C TYR A 257 -8.33 -33.68 -16.67
N HIS A 258 -9.44 -33.00 -17.02
CA HIS A 258 -9.90 -31.80 -16.29
C HIS A 258 -10.35 -32.13 -14.86
N LYS A 259 -11.05 -33.24 -14.67
CA LYS A 259 -11.49 -33.69 -13.36
C LYS A 259 -10.32 -34.17 -12.48
N ALA A 260 -9.28 -34.72 -13.12
CA ALA A 260 -8.08 -35.18 -12.40
C ALA A 260 -7.32 -34.06 -11.69
N VAL A 261 -7.44 -32.81 -12.19
CA VAL A 261 -6.77 -31.61 -11.65
C VAL A 261 -7.76 -30.59 -11.05
N GLU A 262 -9.03 -30.94 -10.88
CA GLU A 262 -10.06 -30.03 -10.39
C GLU A 262 -9.75 -29.47 -9.00
N GLN A 263 -9.34 -30.33 -8.08
CA GLN A 263 -8.99 -29.91 -6.71
C GLN A 263 -7.75 -29.01 -6.68
N GLU A 264 -6.78 -29.27 -7.55
CA GLU A 264 -5.60 -28.42 -7.70
C GLU A 264 -6.00 -27.03 -8.22
N ASN A 265 -6.87 -26.96 -9.22
CA ASN A 265 -7.35 -25.69 -9.77
C ASN A 265 -8.16 -24.88 -8.73
N LEU A 266 -9.01 -25.54 -7.95
CA LEU A 266 -9.78 -24.90 -6.88
C LEU A 266 -8.87 -24.29 -5.81
N ALA A 267 -7.81 -24.98 -5.43
CA ALA A 267 -6.82 -24.45 -4.49
C ALA A 267 -6.05 -23.26 -5.10
N LYS A 268 -5.53 -23.42 -6.33
CA LYS A 268 -4.77 -22.36 -7.01
C LYS A 268 -5.56 -21.08 -7.21
N ASN A 269 -6.84 -21.16 -7.54
CA ASN A 269 -7.68 -19.97 -7.76
C ASN A 269 -7.64 -19.01 -6.55
N ILE A 270 -7.50 -19.51 -5.33
CA ILE A 270 -7.46 -18.68 -4.12
C ILE A 270 -6.26 -17.77 -4.11
N VAL A 271 -5.13 -18.21 -4.65
CA VAL A 271 -3.82 -17.54 -4.53
C VAL A 271 -3.27 -16.99 -5.86
N GLU A 272 -4.07 -16.91 -6.91
CA GLU A 272 -3.56 -16.43 -8.20
C GLU A 272 -3.52 -14.90 -8.30
N VAL A 273 -4.62 -14.23 -8.00
CA VAL A 273 -4.81 -12.80 -8.30
C VAL A 273 -5.22 -12.02 -7.07
N LEU A 274 -4.54 -10.90 -6.82
CA LEU A 274 -4.93 -9.90 -5.84
C LEU A 274 -6.11 -9.07 -6.38
N TYR A 275 -7.17 -8.94 -5.60
CA TYR A 275 -8.40 -8.23 -5.97
C TYR A 275 -9.01 -8.71 -7.29
N PRO A 276 -9.43 -9.97 -7.37
CA PRO A 276 -10.16 -10.44 -8.54
C PRO A 276 -11.40 -9.58 -8.80
N ASN A 277 -11.79 -9.47 -10.07
CA ASN A 277 -12.98 -8.71 -10.45
C ASN A 277 -14.22 -9.25 -9.72
N ASP A 278 -14.89 -8.41 -8.94
CA ASP A 278 -16.04 -8.72 -8.09
C ASP A 278 -17.37 -8.13 -8.62
N ASN A 279 -17.41 -7.76 -9.90
CA ASN A 279 -18.65 -7.36 -10.55
C ASN A 279 -19.66 -8.52 -10.73
N HIS A 280 -19.27 -9.75 -10.42
CA HIS A 280 -20.07 -10.95 -10.48
C HIS A 280 -19.92 -11.79 -9.20
N TYR A 281 -20.90 -12.68 -8.97
CA TYR A 281 -20.99 -13.52 -7.76
C TYR A 281 -19.71 -14.34 -7.49
N ALA A 282 -19.19 -15.01 -8.52
CA ALA A 282 -17.99 -15.85 -8.39
C ALA A 282 -16.75 -15.04 -7.91
N GLY A 283 -16.60 -13.81 -8.37
CA GLY A 283 -15.51 -12.93 -7.92
C GLY A 283 -15.67 -12.48 -6.48
N LYS A 284 -16.90 -12.17 -6.05
CA LYS A 284 -17.19 -11.87 -4.64
C LYS A 284 -16.91 -13.07 -3.73
N GLU A 285 -17.34 -14.26 -4.15
CA GLU A 285 -17.06 -15.51 -3.42
C GLU A 285 -15.56 -15.76 -3.30
N LEU A 286 -14.81 -15.58 -4.39
CA LEU A 286 -13.36 -15.77 -4.39
C LEU A 286 -12.66 -14.79 -3.43
N ARG A 287 -13.04 -13.52 -3.43
CA ARG A 287 -12.50 -12.53 -2.48
C ARG A 287 -12.76 -12.90 -1.03
N LEU A 288 -13.95 -13.37 -0.72
CA LEU A 288 -14.27 -13.82 0.64
C LEU A 288 -13.46 -15.07 1.03
N LYS A 289 -13.28 -16.01 0.09
CA LYS A 289 -12.37 -17.17 0.26
C LYS A 289 -10.93 -16.74 0.58
N GLN A 290 -10.40 -15.79 -0.16
CA GLN A 290 -9.04 -15.28 0.03
C GLN A 290 -8.86 -14.73 1.45
N GLN A 291 -9.81 -13.92 1.91
CA GLN A 291 -9.76 -13.33 3.25
C GLN A 291 -9.76 -14.40 4.34
N TYR A 292 -10.70 -15.34 4.29
CA TYR A 292 -10.77 -16.41 5.29
C TYR A 292 -9.57 -17.35 5.23
N PHE A 293 -9.07 -17.65 4.05
CA PHE A 293 -7.93 -18.53 3.83
C PHE A 293 -6.70 -18.11 4.61
N PHE A 294 -6.20 -16.89 4.42
CA PHE A 294 -4.96 -16.47 5.09
C PHE A 294 -5.17 -16.16 6.57
N ILE A 295 -6.35 -15.69 6.96
CA ILE A 295 -6.69 -15.42 8.35
C ILE A 295 -6.74 -16.71 9.16
N SER A 296 -7.48 -17.70 8.68
CA SER A 296 -7.62 -18.97 9.40
C SER A 296 -6.25 -19.66 9.56
N ALA A 297 -5.45 -19.73 8.49
CA ALA A 297 -4.11 -20.29 8.55
C ALA A 297 -3.20 -19.54 9.54
N SER A 298 -3.23 -18.21 9.51
CA SER A 298 -2.40 -17.37 10.37
C SER A 298 -2.76 -17.49 11.85
N ILE A 299 -4.05 -17.49 12.17
CA ILE A 299 -4.52 -17.61 13.56
C ILE A 299 -4.25 -19.01 14.11
N GLN A 300 -4.52 -20.06 13.34
CA GLN A 300 -4.21 -21.43 13.73
C GLN A 300 -2.73 -21.59 14.10
N GLU A 301 -1.83 -21.02 13.28
CA GLU A 301 -0.40 -21.09 13.53
C GLU A 301 0.04 -20.24 14.73
N ALA A 302 -0.53 -19.05 14.89
CA ALA A 302 -0.25 -18.19 16.04
C ALA A 302 -0.62 -18.87 17.37
N ILE A 303 -1.78 -19.51 17.41
CA ILE A 303 -2.22 -20.28 18.60
C ILE A 303 -1.34 -21.51 18.82
N ALA A 304 -1.00 -22.24 17.76
CA ALA A 304 -0.10 -23.39 17.85
C ALA A 304 1.29 -22.99 18.39
N LYS A 305 1.81 -21.83 17.94
CA LYS A 305 3.07 -21.27 18.45
C LYS A 305 2.96 -20.85 19.91
N PHE A 306 1.87 -20.17 20.29
CA PHE A 306 1.62 -19.77 21.68
C PHE A 306 1.60 -20.98 22.63
N LYS A 307 0.88 -22.04 22.26
CA LYS A 307 0.74 -23.27 23.06
C LYS A 307 2.05 -24.07 23.25
N LYS A 308 3.12 -23.74 22.55
CA LYS A 308 4.44 -24.37 22.81
C LYS A 308 5.05 -23.91 24.13
N ASN A 309 4.78 -22.68 24.54
CA ASN A 309 5.38 -22.07 25.74
C ASN A 309 4.35 -21.74 26.83
N HIS A 310 3.05 -21.80 26.50
CA HIS A 310 1.96 -21.39 27.41
C HIS A 310 0.83 -22.41 27.39
N ASP A 311 0.40 -22.82 28.58
CA ASP A 311 -0.69 -23.81 28.79
C ASP A 311 -2.06 -23.14 28.91
N ASP A 312 -2.13 -21.87 29.33
CA ASP A 312 -3.38 -21.14 29.57
C ASP A 312 -3.64 -20.08 28.49
N LEU A 313 -4.70 -20.29 27.72
CA LEU A 313 -5.10 -19.37 26.65
C LEU A 313 -5.65 -18.00 27.18
N HIS A 314 -5.96 -17.88 28.46
CA HIS A 314 -6.30 -16.60 29.07
C HIS A 314 -5.11 -15.63 29.06
N ASP A 315 -3.89 -16.11 28.89
CA ASP A 315 -2.69 -15.29 28.72
C ASP A 315 -2.44 -14.86 27.27
N LEU A 316 -3.26 -15.33 26.32
CA LEU A 316 -3.08 -14.97 24.88
C LEU A 316 -3.01 -13.45 24.63
N PRO A 317 -3.87 -12.60 25.22
CA PRO A 317 -3.79 -11.15 25.02
C PRO A 317 -2.49 -10.50 25.51
N LYS A 318 -1.80 -11.13 26.46
CA LYS A 318 -0.52 -10.65 26.99
C LYS A 318 0.66 -10.96 26.06
N LYS A 319 0.49 -11.97 25.19
CA LYS A 319 1.58 -12.51 24.34
C LYS A 319 1.33 -12.34 22.86
N VAL A 320 0.10 -12.05 22.44
CA VAL A 320 -0.30 -11.95 21.03
C VAL A 320 -1.22 -10.76 20.83
N THR A 321 -1.02 -10.03 19.76
CA THR A 321 -2.00 -9.11 19.21
C THR A 321 -2.13 -9.31 17.70
N PHE A 322 -3.37 -9.34 17.22
CA PHE A 322 -3.68 -9.36 15.79
C PHE A 322 -4.06 -7.95 15.35
N GLN A 323 -3.22 -7.33 14.53
CA GLN A 323 -3.55 -6.03 13.93
C GLN A 323 -4.23 -6.22 12.59
N LEU A 324 -5.47 -5.76 12.50
CA LEU A 324 -6.29 -5.84 11.29
C LEU A 324 -6.00 -4.62 10.41
N ASN A 325 -5.31 -4.85 9.29
CA ASN A 325 -5.03 -3.80 8.31
C ASN A 325 -6.22 -3.63 7.37
N ASP A 326 -7.07 -2.64 7.64
CA ASP A 326 -8.41 -2.47 7.09
C ASP A 326 -9.39 -3.58 7.52
N THR A 327 -10.53 -3.69 6.84
CA THR A 327 -11.57 -4.69 7.16
C THR A 327 -11.32 -6.06 6.54
N HIS A 328 -10.36 -6.17 5.64
CA HIS A 328 -10.05 -7.45 4.96
C HIS A 328 -9.78 -8.61 5.92
N PRO A 329 -9.07 -8.43 7.05
CA PRO A 329 -8.85 -9.49 8.02
C PRO A 329 -9.87 -9.56 9.17
N THR A 330 -11.00 -8.89 9.07
CA THR A 330 -11.97 -8.78 10.18
C THR A 330 -12.55 -10.13 10.64
N MET A 331 -12.63 -11.13 9.75
CA MET A 331 -13.03 -12.48 10.18
C MET A 331 -12.11 -13.08 11.26
N THR A 332 -10.98 -12.48 11.54
CA THR A 332 -10.11 -12.83 12.69
C THR A 332 -10.89 -12.90 13.98
N VAL A 333 -11.82 -11.97 14.21
CA VAL A 333 -12.66 -11.95 15.42
C VAL A 333 -13.49 -13.26 15.54
N ALA A 334 -14.18 -13.63 14.46
CA ALA A 334 -15.03 -14.82 14.45
C ALA A 334 -14.21 -16.12 14.40
N GLU A 335 -13.11 -16.15 13.69
CA GLU A 335 -12.24 -17.32 13.61
C GLU A 335 -11.52 -17.61 14.93
N LEU A 336 -11.06 -16.59 15.63
CA LEU A 336 -10.50 -16.75 16.97
C LEU A 336 -11.56 -17.30 17.93
N MET A 337 -12.80 -16.74 17.89
CA MET A 337 -13.92 -17.27 18.64
C MET A 337 -14.19 -18.74 18.30
N ARG A 338 -14.21 -19.10 17.02
CA ARG A 338 -14.42 -20.50 16.58
C ARG A 338 -13.40 -21.44 17.20
N ILE A 339 -12.13 -21.10 17.15
CA ILE A 339 -11.06 -21.93 17.71
C ILE A 339 -11.24 -22.07 19.23
N LEU A 340 -11.45 -20.95 19.94
CA LEU A 340 -11.60 -20.96 21.39
C LEU A 340 -12.85 -21.74 21.84
N LEU A 341 -13.96 -21.61 21.14
CA LEU A 341 -15.23 -22.29 21.45
C LEU A 341 -15.21 -23.76 21.02
N ASP A 342 -14.91 -24.03 19.74
CA ASP A 342 -15.15 -25.33 19.13
C ASP A 342 -13.96 -26.29 19.26
N GLU A 343 -12.73 -25.78 19.28
CA GLU A 343 -11.51 -26.59 19.39
C GLU A 343 -10.98 -26.65 20.83
N GLU A 344 -10.99 -25.52 21.54
CA GLU A 344 -10.48 -25.44 22.92
C GLU A 344 -11.57 -25.62 23.99
N GLY A 345 -12.84 -25.63 23.62
CA GLY A 345 -13.97 -25.91 24.49
C GLY A 345 -14.26 -24.86 25.56
N MET A 346 -13.91 -23.60 25.32
CA MET A 346 -14.17 -22.48 26.22
C MET A 346 -15.63 -22.07 26.24
N GLU A 347 -16.06 -21.42 27.33
CA GLU A 347 -17.32 -20.70 27.37
C GLU A 347 -17.28 -19.42 26.54
N TRP A 348 -18.47 -18.95 26.12
CA TRP A 348 -18.56 -17.75 25.26
C TRP A 348 -17.92 -16.51 25.89
N GLU A 349 -18.21 -16.28 27.15
CA GLU A 349 -17.75 -15.10 27.90
C GLU A 349 -16.22 -15.07 28.02
N GLU A 350 -15.60 -16.21 28.31
CA GLU A 350 -14.14 -16.36 28.35
C GLU A 350 -13.51 -16.14 26.97
N ALA A 351 -14.05 -16.81 25.95
CA ALA A 351 -13.56 -16.69 24.57
C ALA A 351 -13.71 -15.25 24.06
N TRP A 352 -14.82 -14.58 24.37
CA TRP A 352 -15.07 -13.20 23.96
C TRP A 352 -14.14 -12.21 24.64
N GLU A 353 -13.87 -12.40 25.92
CA GLU A 353 -12.90 -11.57 26.65
C GLU A 353 -11.51 -11.68 26.04
N ILE A 354 -11.04 -12.88 25.76
CA ILE A 354 -9.74 -13.13 25.11
C ILE A 354 -9.73 -12.44 23.73
N THR A 355 -10.75 -12.67 22.91
CA THR A 355 -10.83 -12.15 21.53
C THR A 355 -10.82 -10.63 21.51
N THR A 356 -11.63 -9.98 22.33
CA THR A 356 -11.74 -8.52 22.35
C THR A 356 -10.50 -7.81 22.92
N HIS A 357 -9.62 -8.52 23.59
CA HIS A 357 -8.33 -7.99 24.06
C HIS A 357 -7.13 -8.41 23.20
N THR A 358 -7.38 -9.13 22.10
CA THR A 358 -6.33 -9.63 21.21
C THR A 358 -6.37 -8.97 19.83
N CYS A 359 -7.52 -8.47 19.37
CA CYS A 359 -7.71 -7.88 18.05
C CYS A 359 -7.73 -6.35 18.12
N ALA A 360 -7.00 -5.70 17.22
CA ALA A 360 -7.01 -4.25 17.02
C ALA A 360 -7.21 -3.93 15.52
N TYR A 361 -7.92 -2.86 15.21
CA TYR A 361 -8.36 -2.51 13.87
C TYR A 361 -7.86 -1.13 13.45
N THR A 362 -7.28 -1.05 12.27
CA THR A 362 -6.96 0.20 11.57
C THR A 362 -7.91 0.41 10.41
N ASN A 363 -8.63 1.54 10.40
CA ASN A 363 -9.45 1.96 9.26
C ASN A 363 -8.59 2.75 8.26
N HIS A 364 -8.71 2.42 6.97
CA HIS A 364 -8.02 3.13 5.87
C HIS A 364 -8.98 3.83 4.92
N THR A 365 -10.28 3.84 5.22
CA THR A 365 -11.34 4.28 4.31
C THR A 365 -12.20 5.35 4.97
N ILE A 366 -12.47 6.43 4.24
CA ILE A 366 -13.42 7.46 4.67
C ILE A 366 -14.79 7.24 4.03
N MET A 367 -14.82 6.80 2.77
CA MET A 367 -16.08 6.68 2.02
C MET A 367 -16.94 5.55 2.57
N ALA A 368 -18.16 5.87 3.04
CA ALA A 368 -19.10 4.90 3.62
C ALA A 368 -19.44 3.75 2.65
N GLU A 369 -19.55 4.05 1.35
CA GLU A 369 -19.81 3.06 0.30
C GLU A 369 -18.65 2.08 0.08
N ALA A 370 -17.44 2.44 0.50
CA ALA A 370 -16.26 1.58 0.42
C ALA A 370 -16.03 0.72 1.67
N LEU A 371 -16.84 0.92 2.73
CA LEU A 371 -16.84 0.03 3.89
C LEU A 371 -17.39 -1.35 3.48
N GLU A 372 -16.59 -2.37 3.75
CA GLU A 372 -16.83 -3.72 3.26
C GLU A 372 -18.06 -4.35 3.92
N LYS A 373 -18.94 -4.91 3.09
CA LYS A 373 -20.14 -5.63 3.52
C LYS A 373 -20.37 -6.83 2.60
N TRP A 374 -20.87 -7.93 3.19
CA TRP A 374 -21.08 -9.18 2.49
C TRP A 374 -22.54 -9.61 2.56
N PRO A 375 -23.16 -10.06 1.45
CA PRO A 375 -24.49 -10.66 1.48
C PRO A 375 -24.54 -11.88 2.41
N ILE A 376 -25.55 -11.98 3.23
CA ILE A 376 -25.75 -13.10 4.17
C ILE A 376 -25.74 -14.44 3.43
N GLU A 377 -26.43 -14.53 2.29
CA GLU A 377 -26.50 -15.76 1.49
C GLU A 377 -25.12 -16.26 1.07
N LEU A 378 -24.28 -15.38 0.57
CA LEU A 378 -22.91 -15.72 0.19
C LEU A 378 -22.08 -16.16 1.40
N PHE A 379 -22.13 -15.35 2.47
CA PHE A 379 -21.31 -15.57 3.66
C PHE A 379 -21.68 -16.87 4.39
N SER A 380 -22.99 -17.08 4.64
CA SER A 380 -23.50 -18.25 5.36
C SER A 380 -23.28 -19.56 4.59
N LYS A 381 -23.32 -19.50 3.25
CA LYS A 381 -23.07 -20.67 2.41
C LYS A 381 -21.59 -21.04 2.37
N LEU A 382 -20.71 -20.05 2.29
CA LEU A 382 -19.27 -20.27 2.19
C LEU A 382 -18.64 -20.61 3.54
N LEU A 383 -19.10 -19.97 4.61
CA LEU A 383 -18.52 -20.03 5.96
C LEU A 383 -19.62 -20.25 7.02
N PRO A 384 -20.32 -21.40 7.01
CA PRO A 384 -21.53 -21.59 7.81
C PRO A 384 -21.27 -21.46 9.32
N ARG A 385 -20.18 -21.99 9.85
CA ARG A 385 -19.88 -21.90 11.29
C ARG A 385 -19.45 -20.50 11.70
N VAL A 386 -18.58 -19.88 10.92
CA VAL A 386 -18.13 -18.48 11.15
C VAL A 386 -19.34 -17.53 11.15
N TYR A 387 -20.25 -17.72 10.21
CA TYR A 387 -21.50 -16.95 10.14
C TYR A 387 -22.36 -17.10 11.39
N GLN A 388 -22.56 -18.32 11.91
CA GLN A 388 -23.30 -18.56 13.15
C GLN A 388 -22.67 -17.82 14.34
N ILE A 389 -21.36 -17.78 14.42
CA ILE A 389 -20.64 -17.04 15.47
C ILE A 389 -20.87 -15.53 15.30
N ILE A 390 -20.82 -15.02 14.09
CA ILE A 390 -21.12 -13.59 13.82
C ILE A 390 -22.58 -13.26 14.17
N GLU A 391 -23.54 -14.13 13.88
CA GLU A 391 -24.93 -13.96 14.31
C GLU A 391 -25.05 -13.81 15.84
N GLU A 392 -24.36 -14.64 16.58
CA GLU A 392 -24.41 -14.56 18.08
C GLU A 392 -23.67 -13.31 18.58
N ILE A 393 -22.56 -12.94 17.98
CA ILE A 393 -21.89 -11.66 18.29
C ILE A 393 -22.85 -10.48 18.02
N ASN A 394 -23.53 -10.48 16.88
CA ASN A 394 -24.50 -9.45 16.53
C ASN A 394 -25.67 -9.39 17.53
N ARG A 395 -26.23 -10.55 17.91
CA ARG A 395 -27.33 -10.62 18.86
C ARG A 395 -26.92 -10.00 20.21
N ARG A 396 -25.74 -10.33 20.72
CA ARG A 396 -25.22 -9.79 21.99
C ARG A 396 -24.90 -8.30 21.86
N PHE A 397 -24.35 -7.88 20.77
CA PHE A 397 -24.04 -6.48 20.50
C PHE A 397 -25.31 -5.62 20.41
N ILE A 398 -26.38 -6.13 19.78
CA ILE A 398 -27.67 -5.44 19.75
C ILE A 398 -28.23 -5.27 21.18
N LEU A 399 -28.12 -6.29 22.04
CA LEU A 399 -28.52 -6.17 23.43
C LEU A 399 -27.72 -5.09 24.19
N GLU A 400 -26.44 -5.00 23.93
CA GLU A 400 -25.58 -3.96 24.50
C GLU A 400 -26.03 -2.56 24.07
N ILE A 401 -26.34 -2.37 22.77
CA ILE A 401 -26.88 -1.10 22.23
C ILE A 401 -28.23 -0.78 22.92
N GLN A 402 -29.12 -1.76 23.02
CA GLN A 402 -30.42 -1.57 23.65
C GLN A 402 -30.32 -1.17 25.13
N ASN A 403 -29.38 -1.76 25.86
CA ASN A 403 -29.10 -1.42 27.24
C ASN A 403 -28.55 0.00 27.41
N LYS A 404 -27.66 0.42 26.51
CA LYS A 404 -27.05 1.75 26.57
C LYS A 404 -28.02 2.85 26.06
N TYR A 405 -28.84 2.53 25.06
CA TYR A 405 -29.75 3.45 24.38
C TYR A 405 -31.17 2.89 24.32
N PRO A 406 -31.89 2.77 25.47
CA PRO A 406 -33.22 2.15 25.52
C PRO A 406 -34.20 2.80 24.54
N GLY A 407 -34.86 1.97 23.71
CA GLY A 407 -35.91 2.39 22.78
C GLY A 407 -35.39 3.09 21.50
N ASN A 408 -34.09 3.23 21.33
CA ASN A 408 -33.50 3.86 20.14
C ASN A 408 -33.28 2.86 19.00
N GLN A 409 -34.32 2.62 18.20
CA GLN A 409 -34.26 1.68 17.06
C GLN A 409 -33.32 2.17 15.94
N GLU A 410 -33.16 3.47 15.77
CA GLU A 410 -32.28 4.04 14.75
C GLU A 410 -30.80 3.67 15.01
N LYS A 411 -30.35 3.76 16.27
CA LYS A 411 -28.99 3.34 16.63
C LYS A 411 -28.75 1.84 16.39
N ILE A 412 -29.76 1.01 16.67
CA ILE A 412 -29.65 -0.44 16.39
C ILE A 412 -29.46 -0.67 14.88
N GLN A 413 -30.27 -0.03 14.05
CA GLN A 413 -30.17 -0.16 12.59
C GLN A 413 -28.83 0.32 12.05
N LYS A 414 -28.32 1.44 12.57
CA LYS A 414 -27.04 2.02 12.12
C LYS A 414 -25.81 1.22 12.58
N MET A 415 -25.86 0.61 13.75
CA MET A 415 -24.70 -0.01 14.38
C MET A 415 -24.67 -1.53 14.27
N ALA A 416 -25.81 -2.20 14.01
CA ALA A 416 -25.86 -3.65 13.92
C ALA A 416 -24.79 -4.19 12.94
N ILE A 417 -24.21 -5.33 13.31
CA ILE A 417 -23.22 -6.03 12.47
C ILE A 417 -23.92 -6.67 11.28
N ILE A 418 -25.08 -7.28 11.53
CA ILE A 418 -25.94 -7.85 10.50
C ILE A 418 -27.20 -7.02 10.40
N TYR A 419 -27.41 -6.40 9.27
CA TYR A 419 -28.58 -5.59 8.97
C TYR A 419 -28.82 -5.52 7.46
N ASP A 420 -30.09 -5.47 7.04
CA ASP A 420 -30.51 -5.37 5.64
C ASP A 420 -29.86 -6.42 4.71
N GLY A 421 -29.82 -7.68 5.18
CA GLY A 421 -29.26 -8.79 4.41
C GLY A 421 -27.75 -8.77 4.24
N GLN A 422 -27.02 -7.95 4.99
CA GLN A 422 -25.58 -7.74 4.86
C GLN A 422 -24.85 -7.95 6.19
N VAL A 423 -23.63 -8.49 6.11
CA VAL A 423 -22.67 -8.52 7.22
C VAL A 423 -21.71 -7.34 7.04
N LYS A 424 -21.70 -6.43 8.01
CA LYS A 424 -20.90 -5.18 7.99
C LYS A 424 -19.59 -5.40 8.73
N MET A 425 -18.50 -5.47 7.99
CA MET A 425 -17.22 -5.91 8.54
C MET A 425 -16.57 -4.87 9.47
N ALA A 426 -16.66 -3.57 9.18
CA ALA A 426 -16.15 -2.54 10.09
C ALA A 426 -16.86 -2.59 11.46
N HIS A 427 -18.16 -2.83 11.49
CA HIS A 427 -18.93 -2.96 12.73
C HIS A 427 -18.47 -4.17 13.55
N LEU A 428 -18.22 -5.30 12.91
CA LEU A 428 -17.66 -6.48 13.56
C LEU A 428 -16.27 -6.20 14.13
N ALA A 429 -15.40 -5.54 13.37
CA ALA A 429 -14.04 -5.20 13.80
C ALA A 429 -14.04 -4.28 15.04
N ILE A 430 -14.92 -3.30 15.08
CA ILE A 430 -15.05 -2.37 16.23
C ILE A 430 -15.61 -3.10 17.46
N ALA A 431 -16.65 -3.90 17.29
CA ALA A 431 -17.23 -4.65 18.40
C ALA A 431 -16.25 -5.67 18.98
N GLY A 432 -15.47 -6.34 18.13
CA GLY A 432 -14.56 -7.43 18.48
C GLY A 432 -13.13 -7.02 18.82
N GLY A 433 -12.78 -5.75 18.76
CA GLY A 433 -11.43 -5.26 19.01
C GLY A 433 -11.32 -4.31 20.21
N TYR A 434 -10.09 -4.12 20.69
CA TYR A 434 -9.78 -3.20 21.79
C TYR A 434 -9.34 -1.80 21.33
N SER A 435 -8.99 -1.65 20.06
CA SER A 435 -8.52 -0.38 19.50
C SER A 435 -9.01 -0.21 18.06
N VAL A 436 -9.42 1.02 17.74
CA VAL A 436 -9.79 1.46 16.40
C VAL A 436 -8.99 2.73 16.12
N ASN A 437 -8.13 2.73 15.10
CA ASN A 437 -7.40 3.93 14.77
C ASN A 437 -7.64 4.38 13.32
N GLY A 438 -7.65 5.70 13.14
CA GLY A 438 -7.45 6.33 11.85
C GLY A 438 -5.97 6.49 11.53
N VAL A 439 -5.65 6.96 10.33
CA VAL A 439 -4.30 6.98 9.77
C VAL A 439 -3.75 8.38 9.47
N ALA A 440 -4.51 9.41 9.79
CA ALA A 440 -4.12 10.81 9.85
C ALA A 440 -5.08 11.54 10.81
N ARG A 441 -4.66 12.68 11.36
CA ARG A 441 -5.48 13.40 12.35
C ARG A 441 -6.86 13.77 11.79
N LEU A 442 -6.91 14.38 10.61
CA LEU A 442 -8.18 14.74 9.96
C LEU A 442 -9.06 13.51 9.71
N HIS A 443 -8.47 12.41 9.24
CA HIS A 443 -9.19 11.15 9.02
C HIS A 443 -9.83 10.64 10.31
N THR A 444 -9.09 10.61 11.39
CA THR A 444 -9.60 10.16 12.70
C THR A 444 -10.74 11.05 13.18
N GLU A 445 -10.63 12.37 13.03
CA GLU A 445 -11.72 13.31 13.38
C GLU A 445 -12.99 13.07 12.53
N ILE A 446 -12.85 12.77 11.24
CA ILE A 446 -13.97 12.44 10.36
C ILE A 446 -14.63 11.13 10.80
N LEU A 447 -13.84 10.11 11.14
CA LEU A 447 -14.38 8.85 11.68
C LEU A 447 -15.20 9.09 12.96
N GLU A 448 -14.67 9.86 13.90
CA GLU A 448 -15.28 10.13 15.20
C GLU A 448 -16.55 11.00 15.11
N LYS A 449 -16.55 11.98 14.20
CA LYS A 449 -17.63 12.98 14.10
C LYS A 449 -18.67 12.67 13.03
N GLN A 450 -18.34 11.81 12.05
CA GLN A 450 -19.19 11.53 10.88
C GLN A 450 -19.38 10.02 10.70
N GLU A 451 -18.43 9.32 10.10
CA GLU A 451 -18.62 7.96 9.57
C GLU A 451 -18.88 6.90 10.64
N LEU A 452 -18.19 6.97 11.77
CA LEU A 452 -18.31 6.02 12.89
C LEU A 452 -18.75 6.70 14.19
N LYS A 453 -19.46 7.82 14.08
CA LYS A 453 -19.89 8.64 15.20
C LYS A 453 -20.62 7.84 16.27
N ASP A 454 -21.57 6.98 15.89
CA ASP A 454 -22.35 6.19 16.85
C ASP A 454 -21.46 5.22 17.63
N PHE A 455 -20.44 4.65 16.98
CA PHE A 455 -19.45 3.79 17.64
C PHE A 455 -18.51 4.58 18.55
N TYR A 456 -18.11 5.78 18.12
CA TYR A 456 -17.30 6.67 18.98
C TYR A 456 -18.06 7.11 20.23
N GLU A 457 -19.34 7.44 20.11
CA GLU A 457 -20.21 7.73 21.27
C GLU A 457 -20.35 6.53 22.21
N MET A 458 -20.32 5.32 21.67
CA MET A 458 -20.46 4.08 22.46
C MET A 458 -19.15 3.66 23.13
N TYR A 459 -18.01 3.79 22.44
CA TYR A 459 -16.69 3.33 22.84
C TYR A 459 -15.60 4.38 22.57
N PRO A 460 -15.68 5.58 23.17
CA PRO A 460 -14.71 6.64 22.88
C PRO A 460 -13.26 6.23 23.22
N GLU A 461 -13.10 5.33 24.19
CA GLU A 461 -11.78 4.83 24.63
C GLU A 461 -11.07 3.95 23.59
N LYS A 462 -11.80 3.37 22.64
CA LYS A 462 -11.20 2.54 21.57
C LYS A 462 -10.57 3.38 20.48
N PHE A 463 -11.06 4.61 20.25
CA PHE A 463 -10.67 5.44 19.11
C PHE A 463 -9.39 6.23 19.37
N ASN A 464 -8.48 6.19 18.44
CA ASN A 464 -7.24 6.95 18.48
C ASN A 464 -6.69 7.22 17.06
N ASN A 465 -5.70 8.10 16.95
CA ASN A 465 -5.02 8.41 15.72
C ASN A 465 -3.59 7.87 15.71
N LYS A 466 -3.20 7.25 14.61
CA LYS A 466 -1.82 6.90 14.28
C LYS A 466 -1.51 7.41 12.88
N THR A 467 -0.96 8.61 12.78
CA THR A 467 -0.56 9.18 11.49
C THR A 467 0.43 8.24 10.80
N ASN A 468 0.14 7.90 9.55
CA ASN A 468 1.01 7.05 8.74
C ASN A 468 2.42 7.60 8.61
N GLY A 469 3.33 6.74 8.22
CA GLY A 469 4.71 7.07 7.94
C GLY A 469 5.31 6.16 6.88
N ILE A 470 6.51 6.48 6.47
CA ILE A 470 7.30 5.76 5.46
C ILE A 470 8.68 5.41 6.00
N THR A 471 9.30 4.35 5.48
CA THR A 471 10.68 4.04 5.86
C THR A 471 11.68 4.85 5.04
N GLN A 472 12.54 5.60 5.72
CA GLN A 472 13.63 6.38 5.12
C GLN A 472 14.71 5.49 4.52
N ARG A 473 14.88 4.26 4.98
CA ARG A 473 15.85 3.31 4.42
C ARG A 473 15.55 3.01 2.96
N ARG A 474 14.28 2.77 2.61
CA ARG A 474 13.89 2.60 1.20
C ARG A 474 13.73 3.92 0.46
N PHE A 475 12.99 4.88 1.00
CA PHE A 475 12.56 6.07 0.23
C PHE A 475 13.54 7.24 0.25
N LEU A 476 14.64 7.13 0.99
CA LEU A 476 15.75 8.07 0.92
C LEU A 476 17.08 7.36 0.62
N MET A 477 17.52 6.41 1.44
CA MET A 477 18.81 5.74 1.21
C MET A 477 18.84 4.96 -0.10
N HIS A 478 17.85 4.12 -0.37
CA HIS A 478 17.79 3.31 -1.58
C HIS A 478 17.33 4.14 -2.80
N ALA A 479 16.28 4.94 -2.64
CA ALA A 479 15.70 5.71 -3.75
C ALA A 479 16.57 6.87 -4.21
N ASN A 480 17.25 7.56 -3.28
CA ASN A 480 18.01 8.79 -3.55
C ASN A 480 19.36 8.79 -2.84
N PRO A 481 20.29 7.93 -3.24
CA PRO A 481 21.59 7.81 -2.59
C PRO A 481 22.41 9.10 -2.62
N LEU A 482 22.28 9.91 -3.66
CA LEU A 482 23.00 11.20 -3.76
C LEU A 482 22.55 12.16 -2.63
N LEU A 483 21.24 12.22 -2.37
CA LEU A 483 20.70 13.03 -1.27
C LEU A 483 21.06 12.45 0.09
N ALA A 484 20.98 11.14 0.25
CA ALA A 484 21.35 10.46 1.48
C ALA A 484 22.82 10.72 1.86
N ASP A 485 23.74 10.64 0.90
CA ASP A 485 25.17 10.95 1.08
C ASP A 485 25.37 12.41 1.46
N TRP A 486 24.71 13.34 0.76
CA TRP A 486 24.78 14.77 1.06
C TRP A 486 24.29 15.10 2.47
N ILE A 487 23.15 14.51 2.89
CA ILE A 487 22.62 14.69 4.24
C ILE A 487 23.63 14.18 5.28
N THR A 488 24.17 12.99 5.07
CA THR A 488 25.15 12.38 6.00
C THR A 488 26.42 13.20 6.11
N ASP A 489 26.90 13.75 5.01
CA ASP A 489 28.08 14.65 5.01
C ASP A 489 27.83 15.95 5.82
N HIS A 490 26.58 16.41 5.91
CA HIS A 490 26.23 17.67 6.59
C HIS A 490 25.82 17.53 8.06
N ILE A 491 25.11 16.44 8.40
CA ILE A 491 24.53 16.27 9.75
C ILE A 491 24.87 14.94 10.42
N GLY A 492 25.69 14.09 9.79
CA GLY A 492 25.97 12.73 10.28
C GLY A 492 24.89 11.74 9.86
N ASP A 493 25.02 10.48 10.29
CA ASP A 493 24.19 9.34 9.89
C ASP A 493 23.03 9.03 10.85
N GLY A 494 22.90 9.77 11.94
CA GLY A 494 21.87 9.53 12.97
C GLY A 494 20.43 9.55 12.43
N TRP A 495 20.18 10.28 11.35
CA TRP A 495 18.86 10.37 10.71
C TRP A 495 18.34 9.01 10.16
N ILE A 496 19.23 8.08 9.89
CA ILE A 496 18.87 6.77 9.31
C ILE A 496 17.94 5.99 10.26
N THR A 497 18.14 6.11 11.57
CA THR A 497 17.29 5.49 12.60
C THR A 497 16.51 6.51 13.44
N ASN A 498 16.73 7.80 13.23
CA ASN A 498 16.03 8.89 13.91
C ASN A 498 15.76 10.02 12.91
N LEU A 499 14.76 9.85 12.08
CA LEU A 499 14.45 10.79 10.98
C LEU A 499 14.25 12.25 11.43
N PRO A 500 13.70 12.57 12.64
CA PRO A 500 13.65 13.92 13.15
C PRO A 500 14.98 14.69 13.16
N GLU A 501 16.13 14.01 13.13
CA GLU A 501 17.44 14.66 13.00
C GLU A 501 17.61 15.44 11.68
N LEU A 502 16.79 15.17 10.66
CA LEU A 502 16.76 15.99 9.45
C LEU A 502 16.49 17.47 9.72
N ALA A 503 15.85 17.81 10.85
CA ALA A 503 15.65 19.20 11.26
C ALA A 503 16.97 19.99 11.41
N LYS A 504 18.09 19.32 11.63
CA LYS A 504 19.43 19.92 11.64
C LYS A 504 19.81 20.58 10.31
N LEU A 505 19.20 20.14 9.20
CA LEU A 505 19.40 20.73 7.88
C LEU A 505 18.88 22.17 7.78
N LYS A 506 17.98 22.60 8.65
CA LYS A 506 17.42 23.96 8.64
C LYS A 506 18.49 25.07 8.73
N VAL A 507 19.64 24.79 9.35
CA VAL A 507 20.74 25.75 9.44
C VAL A 507 21.35 26.11 8.07
N TYR A 508 21.13 25.25 7.06
CA TYR A 508 21.61 25.46 5.69
C TYR A 508 20.59 26.16 4.78
N ALA A 509 19.42 26.52 5.29
CA ALA A 509 18.33 27.09 4.50
C ALA A 509 18.66 28.44 3.86
N ASP A 510 19.65 29.16 4.39
CA ASP A 510 20.16 30.44 3.84
C ASP A 510 21.61 30.30 3.32
N ASP A 511 22.17 29.11 3.28
CA ASP A 511 23.51 28.85 2.71
C ASP A 511 23.39 28.58 1.20
N LYS A 512 23.79 29.58 0.39
CA LYS A 512 23.69 29.49 -1.06
C LYS A 512 24.44 28.30 -1.67
N LYS A 513 25.56 27.91 -1.08
CA LYS A 513 26.34 26.77 -1.58
C LYS A 513 25.59 25.46 -1.30
N ALA A 514 25.10 25.29 -0.09
CA ALA A 514 24.31 24.12 0.30
C ALA A 514 23.04 24.00 -0.56
N LEU A 515 22.31 25.11 -0.76
CA LEU A 515 21.12 25.13 -1.64
C LEU A 515 21.45 24.75 -3.10
N GLN A 516 22.59 25.24 -3.62
CA GLN A 516 23.01 24.90 -4.97
C GLN A 516 23.39 23.42 -5.09
N GLU A 517 24.09 22.85 -4.12
CA GLU A 517 24.41 21.42 -4.06
C GLU A 517 23.15 20.58 -4.00
N PHE A 518 22.19 20.93 -3.16
CA PHE A 518 20.91 20.27 -3.02
C PHE A 518 20.12 20.23 -4.34
N MET A 519 20.01 21.36 -5.01
CA MET A 519 19.33 21.45 -6.32
C MET A 519 20.09 20.75 -7.44
N ASN A 520 21.41 20.68 -7.38
CA ASN A 520 22.22 19.90 -8.34
C ASN A 520 21.93 18.39 -8.20
N ILE A 521 21.74 17.90 -6.98
CA ILE A 521 21.30 16.51 -6.73
C ILE A 521 19.92 16.27 -7.37
N LYS A 522 18.96 17.18 -7.15
CA LYS A 522 17.66 17.12 -7.81
C LYS A 522 17.80 17.06 -9.33
N TYR A 523 18.60 17.92 -9.89
CA TYR A 523 18.85 17.95 -11.33
C TYR A 523 19.42 16.64 -11.87
N GLN A 524 20.39 16.03 -11.18
CA GLN A 524 20.94 14.73 -11.57
C GLN A 524 19.86 13.63 -11.54
N ASN A 525 18.99 13.63 -10.54
CA ASN A 525 17.85 12.70 -10.49
C ASN A 525 16.84 12.95 -11.62
N LYS A 526 16.60 14.21 -11.99
CA LYS A 526 15.75 14.57 -13.14
C LYS A 526 16.35 14.08 -14.46
N VAL A 527 17.66 14.20 -14.64
CA VAL A 527 18.36 13.64 -15.81
C VAL A 527 18.19 12.11 -15.89
N ARG A 528 18.30 11.41 -14.77
CA ARG A 528 18.09 9.97 -14.71
C ARG A 528 16.65 9.58 -15.09
N LEU A 529 15.67 10.31 -14.57
CA LEU A 529 14.26 10.07 -14.92
C LEU A 529 13.98 10.42 -16.39
N ALA A 530 14.53 11.51 -16.90
CA ALA A 530 14.40 11.88 -18.32
C ALA A 530 14.96 10.80 -19.25
N LYS A 531 16.09 10.20 -18.88
CA LYS A 531 16.65 9.05 -19.62
C LYS A 531 15.72 7.83 -19.57
N TYR A 532 15.18 7.51 -18.40
CA TYR A 532 14.21 6.42 -18.25
C TYR A 532 12.96 6.64 -19.15
N ILE A 533 12.42 7.86 -19.15
CA ILE A 533 11.29 8.24 -20.00
C ILE A 533 11.63 8.10 -21.49
N GLN A 534 12.80 8.55 -21.92
CA GLN A 534 13.26 8.39 -23.30
C GLN A 534 13.35 6.91 -23.70
N GLU A 535 13.90 6.07 -22.86
CA GLU A 535 14.07 4.62 -23.12
C GLU A 535 12.74 3.86 -23.14
N HIS A 536 11.77 4.23 -22.29
CA HIS A 536 10.51 3.48 -22.12
C HIS A 536 9.32 4.09 -22.86
N ASN A 537 9.29 5.43 -22.99
CA ASN A 537 8.19 6.14 -23.63
C ASN A 537 8.56 6.73 -25.00
N GLY A 538 9.85 6.78 -25.35
CA GLY A 538 10.31 7.44 -26.57
C GLY A 538 10.12 8.97 -26.58
N ILE A 539 9.91 9.59 -25.41
CA ILE A 539 9.64 11.01 -25.26
C ILE A 539 10.90 11.70 -24.72
N GLU A 540 11.37 12.69 -25.44
CA GLU A 540 12.45 13.57 -24.99
C GLU A 540 11.88 14.60 -23.99
N VAL A 541 12.44 14.63 -22.80
CA VAL A 541 12.03 15.52 -21.70
C VAL A 541 13.19 16.42 -21.32
N ASN A 542 12.91 17.73 -21.19
CA ASN A 542 13.90 18.69 -20.73
C ASN A 542 14.06 18.63 -19.19
N PRO A 543 15.24 18.24 -18.65
CA PRO A 543 15.45 18.16 -17.20
C PRO A 543 15.39 19.51 -16.48
N HIS A 544 15.49 20.63 -17.22
CA HIS A 544 15.29 21.97 -16.68
C HIS A 544 13.83 22.38 -16.55
N SER A 545 12.91 21.65 -17.18
CA SER A 545 11.48 21.90 -17.01
C SER A 545 11.02 21.56 -15.58
N ILE A 546 9.90 22.13 -15.15
CA ILE A 546 9.28 21.73 -13.89
C ILE A 546 8.75 20.31 -14.02
N PHE A 547 9.21 19.38 -13.19
CA PHE A 547 8.67 18.03 -13.11
C PHE A 547 7.48 18.01 -12.16
N ASP A 548 6.29 18.09 -12.73
CA ASP A 548 5.00 18.07 -12.04
C ASP A 548 4.44 16.63 -12.05
N VAL A 549 4.35 16.00 -10.90
CA VAL A 549 4.20 14.54 -10.80
C VAL A 549 2.97 14.14 -10.02
N GLN A 550 2.12 13.32 -10.64
CA GLN A 550 1.01 12.63 -10.01
C GLN A 550 1.10 11.13 -10.26
N VAL A 551 1.64 10.40 -9.30
CA VAL A 551 1.80 8.94 -9.36
C VAL A 551 1.12 8.29 -8.17
N LYS A 552 0.03 7.60 -8.46
CA LYS A 552 -0.83 6.92 -7.48
C LYS A 552 -1.88 6.08 -8.22
N ARG A 553 -2.54 5.16 -7.51
CA ARG A 553 -3.70 4.44 -8.06
C ARG A 553 -4.69 5.42 -8.69
N LEU A 554 -5.26 5.06 -9.85
CA LEU A 554 -6.28 5.90 -10.48
C LEU A 554 -7.64 5.68 -9.80
N HIS A 555 -8.18 6.75 -9.27
CA HIS A 555 -9.52 6.81 -8.70
C HIS A 555 -10.08 8.22 -8.89
N GLU A 556 -11.39 8.35 -9.07
CA GLU A 556 -12.03 9.65 -9.31
C GLU A 556 -11.77 10.65 -8.19
N TYR A 557 -11.76 10.21 -6.91
CA TYR A 557 -11.52 11.13 -5.78
C TYR A 557 -10.08 11.68 -5.72
N LYS A 558 -9.11 10.99 -6.32
CA LYS A 558 -7.71 11.44 -6.43
C LYS A 558 -7.52 12.50 -7.51
N ARG A 559 -8.51 12.68 -8.35
CA ARG A 559 -8.70 13.74 -9.33
C ARG A 559 -7.59 13.88 -10.38
N GLN A 560 -7.04 12.77 -10.87
CA GLN A 560 -6.19 12.79 -12.05
C GLN A 560 -6.90 13.46 -13.23
N LEU A 561 -8.22 13.34 -13.31
CA LEU A 561 -9.04 14.05 -14.29
C LEU A 561 -8.87 15.57 -14.19
N MET A 562 -8.92 16.15 -12.98
CA MET A 562 -8.71 17.59 -12.81
C MET A 562 -7.33 18.05 -13.31
N ASN A 563 -6.30 17.26 -13.05
CA ASN A 563 -4.94 17.52 -13.54
C ASN A 563 -4.89 17.54 -15.07
N ILE A 564 -5.40 16.51 -15.75
CA ILE A 564 -5.35 16.48 -17.21
C ILE A 564 -6.23 17.55 -17.86
N LEU A 565 -7.38 17.90 -17.27
CA LEU A 565 -8.20 19.02 -17.72
C LEU A 565 -7.45 20.36 -17.61
N HIS A 566 -6.67 20.53 -16.54
CA HIS A 566 -5.81 21.71 -16.40
C HIS A 566 -4.68 21.72 -17.45
N VAL A 567 -4.09 20.59 -17.76
CA VAL A 567 -3.11 20.47 -18.86
C VAL A 567 -3.72 20.88 -20.19
N MET A 568 -4.96 20.45 -20.48
CA MET A 568 -5.70 20.89 -21.68
C MET A 568 -5.92 22.41 -21.68
N TYR A 569 -6.27 22.97 -20.52
CA TYR A 569 -6.39 24.44 -20.37
C TYR A 569 -5.07 25.16 -20.66
N LEU A 570 -3.93 24.70 -20.11
CA LEU A 570 -2.63 25.27 -20.37
C LEU A 570 -2.25 25.20 -21.87
N TYR A 571 -2.55 24.09 -22.51
CA TYR A 571 -2.31 23.91 -23.94
C TYR A 571 -3.12 24.92 -24.75
N ASN A 572 -4.40 25.14 -24.39
CA ASN A 572 -5.24 26.15 -25.03
C ASN A 572 -4.65 27.57 -24.88
N GLU A 573 -4.15 27.91 -23.68
CA GLU A 573 -3.52 29.21 -23.40
C GLU A 573 -2.25 29.41 -24.26
N ILE A 574 -1.38 28.41 -24.32
CA ILE A 574 -0.15 28.48 -25.12
C ILE A 574 -0.47 28.63 -26.62
N LYS A 575 -1.50 27.94 -27.11
CA LYS A 575 -1.93 28.06 -28.52
C LYS A 575 -2.56 29.41 -28.82
N ALA A 576 -3.33 29.99 -27.90
CA ALA A 576 -3.95 31.31 -28.05
C ALA A 576 -2.91 32.43 -27.93
N HIS A 577 -1.88 32.25 -27.13
CA HIS A 577 -0.85 33.24 -26.82
C HIS A 577 0.57 32.66 -27.01
N PRO A 578 1.02 32.41 -28.25
CA PRO A 578 2.32 31.77 -28.50
C PRO A 578 3.51 32.56 -27.95
N GLU A 579 3.37 33.87 -27.81
CA GLU A 579 4.34 34.81 -27.25
C GLU A 579 4.41 34.80 -25.73
N MET A 580 3.49 34.12 -25.06
CA MET A 580 3.44 34.07 -23.58
C MET A 580 4.74 33.49 -23.02
N ASP A 581 5.28 34.17 -22.00
CA ASP A 581 6.42 33.68 -21.23
C ASP A 581 5.96 32.55 -20.30
N PHE A 582 5.96 31.34 -20.85
CA PHE A 582 5.58 30.11 -20.14
C PHE A 582 6.84 29.33 -19.77
N TYR A 583 7.01 29.02 -18.48
CA TYR A 583 8.14 28.22 -18.05
C TYR A 583 7.90 26.73 -18.45
N PRO A 584 8.89 26.07 -19.09
CA PRO A 584 8.72 24.69 -19.56
C PRO A 584 8.28 23.76 -18.42
N ARG A 585 7.28 22.91 -18.67
CA ARG A 585 6.71 22.03 -17.69
C ARG A 585 6.45 20.65 -18.26
N THR A 586 6.82 19.64 -17.50
CA THR A 586 6.58 18.23 -17.82
C THR A 586 5.64 17.64 -16.77
N PHE A 587 4.44 17.28 -17.20
CA PHE A 587 3.46 16.57 -16.37
C PHE A 587 3.68 15.07 -16.49
N ILE A 588 3.96 14.43 -15.36
CA ILE A 588 4.28 13.01 -15.28
C ILE A 588 3.19 12.30 -14.50
N PHE A 589 2.52 11.36 -15.16
CA PHE A 589 1.49 10.51 -14.59
C PHE A 589 1.99 9.08 -14.47
N GLY A 590 1.52 8.39 -13.45
CA GLY A 590 1.67 6.94 -13.32
C GLY A 590 0.49 6.43 -12.48
N ALA A 591 -0.28 5.49 -13.04
CA ALA A 591 -1.50 5.04 -12.36
C ALA A 591 -1.95 3.70 -12.91
N LYS A 592 -2.39 2.81 -12.02
CA LYS A 592 -3.15 1.61 -12.39
C LYS A 592 -4.61 1.81 -11.98
N ALA A 593 -5.54 1.51 -12.88
CA ALA A 593 -6.97 1.48 -12.60
C ALA A 593 -7.41 0.04 -12.29
N ALA A 594 -8.38 -0.14 -11.38
CA ALA A 594 -9.00 -1.44 -11.18
C ALA A 594 -9.62 -1.94 -12.51
N SER A 595 -9.50 -3.24 -12.78
CA SER A 595 -9.89 -3.84 -14.08
C SER A 595 -11.34 -3.57 -14.48
N GLY A 596 -12.25 -3.55 -13.49
CA GLY A 596 -13.68 -3.28 -13.70
C GLY A 596 -14.07 -1.78 -13.62
N TYR A 597 -13.13 -0.88 -13.36
CA TYR A 597 -13.41 0.54 -13.17
C TYR A 597 -13.31 1.31 -14.49
N ARG A 598 -14.40 1.27 -15.25
CA ARG A 598 -14.47 1.80 -16.61
C ARG A 598 -14.08 3.27 -16.73
N LEU A 599 -14.63 4.15 -15.87
CA LEU A 599 -14.37 5.60 -15.93
C LEU A 599 -12.90 5.92 -15.60
N ALA A 600 -12.31 5.20 -14.67
CA ALA A 600 -10.89 5.31 -14.35
C ALA A 600 -10.01 4.89 -15.55
N LYS A 601 -10.33 3.78 -16.20
CA LYS A 601 -9.63 3.32 -17.41
C LYS A 601 -9.77 4.31 -18.56
N LEU A 602 -10.95 4.92 -18.70
CA LEU A 602 -11.19 5.96 -19.71
C LEU A 602 -10.38 7.24 -19.41
N THR A 603 -10.18 7.58 -18.14
CA THR A 603 -9.32 8.69 -17.73
C THR A 603 -7.85 8.44 -18.14
N ILE A 604 -7.35 7.21 -18.02
CA ILE A 604 -6.02 6.83 -18.54
C ILE A 604 -5.96 7.06 -20.05
N LYS A 605 -6.99 6.65 -20.80
CA LYS A 605 -7.07 6.89 -22.23
C LYS A 605 -7.04 8.39 -22.55
N LEU A 606 -7.75 9.23 -21.80
CA LEU A 606 -7.74 10.66 -21.97
C LEU A 606 -6.33 11.25 -21.77
N ILE A 607 -5.64 10.85 -20.69
CA ILE A 607 -4.27 11.32 -20.41
C ILE A 607 -3.34 10.99 -21.60
N ASN A 608 -3.38 9.78 -22.10
CA ASN A 608 -2.54 9.36 -23.23
C ASN A 608 -2.93 10.04 -24.54
N SER A 609 -4.22 10.29 -24.76
CA SER A 609 -4.72 11.00 -25.94
C SER A 609 -4.29 12.48 -25.95
N VAL A 610 -4.36 13.14 -24.79
CA VAL A 610 -3.87 14.52 -24.62
C VAL A 610 -2.36 14.56 -24.78
N ALA A 611 -1.63 13.60 -24.22
CA ALA A 611 -0.18 13.48 -24.37
C ALA A 611 0.23 13.36 -25.86
N ASP A 612 -0.48 12.53 -26.61
CA ASP A 612 -0.21 12.32 -28.04
C ASP A 612 -0.36 13.61 -28.84
N VAL A 613 -1.41 14.38 -28.61
CA VAL A 613 -1.62 15.68 -29.26
C VAL A 613 -0.56 16.69 -28.87
N ILE A 614 -0.30 16.88 -27.58
CA ILE A 614 0.59 17.93 -27.05
C ILE A 614 2.06 17.64 -27.41
N ASN A 615 2.51 16.41 -27.19
CA ASN A 615 3.92 16.05 -27.39
C ASN A 615 4.36 16.12 -28.86
N ASN A 616 3.41 15.97 -29.81
CA ASN A 616 3.66 16.04 -31.27
C ASN A 616 3.41 17.42 -31.86
N ASP A 617 2.96 18.39 -31.09
CA ASP A 617 2.75 19.75 -31.59
C ASP A 617 4.05 20.59 -31.52
N ALA A 618 4.76 20.66 -32.66
CA ALA A 618 5.98 21.45 -32.78
C ALA A 618 5.76 22.97 -32.55
N SER A 619 4.54 23.47 -32.72
CA SER A 619 4.23 24.91 -32.61
C SER A 619 4.38 25.48 -31.21
N ILE A 620 4.34 24.61 -30.18
CA ILE A 620 4.52 25.02 -28.77
C ILE A 620 5.98 24.93 -28.28
N ASN A 621 6.92 24.57 -29.17
CA ASN A 621 8.38 24.52 -28.90
C ASN A 621 8.75 23.71 -27.63
N GLY A 622 8.03 22.62 -27.37
CA GLY A 622 8.30 21.77 -26.21
C GLY A 622 8.05 22.43 -24.85
N LYS A 623 7.34 23.56 -24.79
CA LYS A 623 6.98 24.23 -23.54
C LYS A 623 6.18 23.34 -22.59
N LEU A 624 5.43 22.40 -23.13
CA LEU A 624 4.55 21.49 -22.39
C LEU A 624 4.79 20.07 -22.89
N LYS A 625 5.01 19.16 -21.96
CA LYS A 625 5.12 17.71 -22.20
C LYS A 625 4.21 16.95 -21.23
N VAL A 626 3.63 15.85 -21.68
CA VAL A 626 2.82 14.96 -20.87
C VAL A 626 3.37 13.53 -21.02
N VAL A 627 3.65 12.89 -19.91
CA VAL A 627 4.19 11.53 -19.88
C VAL A 627 3.31 10.66 -18.99
N PHE A 628 2.90 9.51 -19.50
CA PHE A 628 2.28 8.46 -18.71
C PHE A 628 3.28 7.30 -18.53
N ILE A 629 3.80 7.11 -17.32
CA ILE A 629 4.73 6.03 -17.02
C ILE A 629 3.94 4.73 -16.83
N GLU A 630 4.16 3.80 -17.75
CA GLU A 630 3.53 2.48 -17.77
C GLU A 630 3.94 1.65 -16.56
N ASN A 631 3.00 0.87 -16.05
CA ASN A 631 3.24 -0.12 -14.99
C ASN A 631 3.89 0.47 -13.74
N TYR A 632 3.29 1.55 -13.20
CA TYR A 632 3.75 2.17 -11.96
C TYR A 632 3.84 1.15 -10.82
N ARG A 633 5.01 1.03 -10.21
CA ARG A 633 5.35 0.08 -9.15
C ARG A 633 6.48 0.63 -8.29
N VAL A 634 6.85 -0.06 -7.21
CA VAL A 634 7.86 0.45 -6.25
C VAL A 634 9.19 0.76 -6.93
N SER A 635 9.69 -0.10 -7.81
CA SER A 635 11.01 0.07 -8.42
C SER A 635 11.12 1.31 -9.31
N ASN A 636 10.10 1.67 -10.10
CA ASN A 636 10.11 2.92 -10.86
C ASN A 636 9.67 4.13 -10.03
N ALA A 637 8.85 3.92 -9.00
CA ALA A 637 8.42 4.96 -8.07
C ALA A 637 9.62 5.62 -7.36
N GLU A 638 10.60 4.84 -6.94
CA GLU A 638 11.81 5.35 -6.27
C GLU A 638 12.55 6.38 -7.14
N LEU A 639 12.70 6.12 -8.42
CA LEU A 639 13.28 7.04 -9.38
C LEU A 639 12.45 8.33 -9.55
N ILE A 640 11.14 8.18 -9.57
CA ILE A 640 10.19 9.29 -9.73
C ILE A 640 10.19 10.20 -8.50
N PHE A 641 10.15 9.66 -7.29
CA PHE A 641 10.16 10.46 -6.05
C PHE A 641 11.42 11.30 -5.92
N ALA A 642 12.57 10.76 -6.28
CA ALA A 642 13.85 11.48 -6.24
C ALA A 642 13.92 12.65 -7.23
N ALA A 643 13.22 12.56 -8.35
CA ALA A 643 13.28 13.52 -9.46
C ALA A 643 12.18 14.59 -9.45
N ALA A 644 11.10 14.44 -8.69
CA ALA A 644 9.98 15.35 -8.74
C ALA A 644 10.29 16.74 -8.14
N ASP A 645 9.79 17.77 -8.80
CA ASP A 645 9.76 19.15 -8.27
C ASP A 645 8.45 19.41 -7.52
N VAL A 646 7.33 18.97 -8.09
CA VAL A 646 5.97 19.19 -7.59
C VAL A 646 5.30 17.86 -7.33
N SER A 647 4.77 17.73 -6.13
CA SER A 647 3.99 16.59 -5.65
C SER A 647 2.51 16.90 -5.71
N GLU A 648 1.80 16.29 -6.66
CA GLU A 648 0.35 16.46 -6.84
C GLU A 648 -0.43 15.63 -5.83
N GLN A 649 -1.01 16.30 -4.82
CA GLN A 649 -1.80 15.70 -3.74
C GLN A 649 -3.19 16.36 -3.69
N ILE A 650 -3.91 16.21 -4.80
CA ILE A 650 -5.08 16.99 -5.17
C ILE A 650 -6.43 16.28 -4.97
N SER A 651 -6.50 15.30 -4.08
CA SER A 651 -7.75 14.63 -3.72
C SER A 651 -8.85 15.62 -3.29
N THR A 652 -10.10 15.26 -3.50
CA THR A 652 -11.21 16.01 -2.91
C THR A 652 -11.06 15.96 -1.40
N ALA A 653 -11.07 17.12 -0.75
CA ALA A 653 -10.91 17.20 0.71
C ALA A 653 -11.95 16.32 1.42
N SER A 654 -11.56 15.63 2.47
CA SER A 654 -12.30 14.60 3.20
C SER A 654 -12.32 13.19 2.56
N LYS A 655 -11.61 12.93 1.46
CA LYS A 655 -11.69 11.62 0.77
C LYS A 655 -10.43 10.76 0.90
N GLU A 656 -9.24 11.35 0.91
CA GLU A 656 -7.99 10.62 1.15
C GLU A 656 -7.77 10.48 2.66
N ALA A 657 -7.77 9.26 3.17
CA ALA A 657 -7.58 9.01 4.60
C ALA A 657 -6.23 9.56 5.12
N SER A 658 -5.17 9.31 4.42
CA SER A 658 -3.83 9.82 4.74
C SER A 658 -3.06 10.20 3.47
N GLY A 659 -2.84 9.24 2.57
CA GLY A 659 -1.76 9.28 1.61
C GLY A 659 -0.42 8.95 2.26
N THR A 660 0.49 8.39 1.47
CA THR A 660 1.90 8.18 1.85
C THR A 660 2.84 8.65 0.75
N GLY A 661 2.37 8.76 -0.49
CA GLY A 661 3.13 9.37 -1.59
C GLY A 661 3.55 10.80 -1.27
N ASN A 662 2.66 11.58 -0.66
CA ASN A 662 2.94 12.93 -0.18
C ASN A 662 4.18 13.01 0.74
N MET A 663 4.33 12.05 1.65
CA MET A 663 5.48 11.97 2.57
C MET A 663 6.79 11.62 1.84
N LYS A 664 6.73 10.72 0.85
CA LYS A 664 7.89 10.31 0.03
C LYS A 664 8.41 11.45 -0.82
N PHE A 665 7.52 12.21 -1.43
CA PHE A 665 7.87 13.43 -2.17
C PHE A 665 8.48 14.49 -1.25
N MET A 666 7.86 14.77 -0.11
CA MET A 666 8.35 15.72 0.88
C MET A 666 9.78 15.37 1.34
N LEU A 667 10.01 14.11 1.67
CA LEU A 667 11.32 13.61 2.09
C LEU A 667 12.40 13.83 1.02
N ASN A 668 12.03 13.75 -0.26
CA ASN A 668 12.92 13.98 -1.41
C ASN A 668 12.97 15.45 -1.90
N GLY A 669 12.37 16.37 -1.16
CA GLY A 669 12.45 17.81 -1.45
C GLY A 669 11.51 18.31 -2.53
N ALA A 670 10.44 17.58 -2.85
CA ALA A 670 9.39 18.07 -3.73
C ALA A 670 8.42 18.99 -2.96
N GLN A 671 7.87 20.00 -3.66
CA GLN A 671 6.88 20.89 -3.09
C GLN A 671 5.49 20.26 -3.17
N THR A 672 4.72 20.30 -2.10
CA THR A 672 3.35 19.80 -2.09
C THR A 672 2.41 20.82 -2.74
N LEU A 673 1.73 20.39 -3.80
CA LEU A 673 0.57 21.06 -4.39
C LEU A 673 -0.66 20.21 -4.07
N GLY A 674 -1.54 20.69 -3.23
CA GLY A 674 -2.61 19.85 -2.75
C GLY A 674 -3.76 20.57 -2.05
N THR A 675 -4.71 19.78 -1.62
CA THR A 675 -5.83 20.16 -0.78
C THR A 675 -5.54 19.88 0.68
N MET A 676 -6.28 20.50 1.59
CA MET A 676 -6.22 20.22 3.03
C MET A 676 -6.97 18.93 3.34
N ASP A 677 -6.36 17.81 2.99
CA ASP A 677 -6.91 16.47 3.08
C ASP A 677 -5.85 15.48 3.61
N GLY A 678 -6.31 14.49 4.35
CA GLY A 678 -5.44 13.44 4.90
C GLY A 678 -4.21 13.97 5.61
N ALA A 679 -3.05 13.38 5.32
CA ALA A 679 -1.78 13.79 5.90
C ALA A 679 -1.23 15.11 5.32
N ASN A 680 -1.80 15.65 4.24
CA ASN A 680 -1.39 16.96 3.73
C ASN A 680 -1.52 18.06 4.80
N VAL A 681 -2.55 17.97 5.65
CA VAL A 681 -2.76 18.90 6.77
C VAL A 681 -1.53 18.93 7.68
N GLU A 682 -1.05 17.78 8.07
CA GLU A 682 0.11 17.63 8.96
C GLU A 682 1.43 17.98 8.24
N ILE A 683 1.54 17.73 6.94
CA ILE A 683 2.69 18.16 6.11
C ILE A 683 2.80 19.69 6.12
N VAL A 684 1.69 20.40 5.89
CA VAL A 684 1.66 21.87 5.90
C VAL A 684 2.01 22.41 7.28
N GLU A 685 1.53 21.78 8.35
CA GLU A 685 1.89 22.18 9.73
C GLU A 685 3.39 22.03 10.00
N GLU A 686 4.02 20.96 9.54
CA GLU A 686 5.45 20.70 9.75
C GLU A 686 6.35 21.63 8.94
N VAL A 687 5.99 21.92 7.68
CA VAL A 687 6.86 22.69 6.77
C VAL A 687 6.54 24.18 6.75
N GLY A 688 5.33 24.58 7.19
CA GLY A 688 4.81 25.92 7.07
C GLY A 688 3.99 26.14 5.79
N ALA A 689 2.91 26.91 5.88
CA ALA A 689 2.01 27.17 4.76
C ALA A 689 2.69 27.91 3.59
N GLU A 690 3.73 28.68 3.87
CA GLU A 690 4.56 29.37 2.89
C GLU A 690 5.42 28.42 2.02
N ASN A 691 5.61 27.18 2.46
CA ASN A 691 6.41 26.17 1.78
C ASN A 691 5.54 25.06 1.14
N ALA A 692 4.25 25.34 0.93
CA ALA A 692 3.31 24.45 0.26
C ALA A 692 2.33 25.28 -0.59
N PHE A 693 1.69 24.63 -1.56
CA PHE A 693 0.73 25.26 -2.46
C PHE A 693 -0.65 24.63 -2.23
N ILE A 694 -1.47 25.28 -1.42
CA ILE A 694 -2.78 24.77 -1.01
C ILE A 694 -3.88 25.49 -1.79
N PHE A 695 -4.91 24.71 -2.17
CA PHE A 695 -6.08 25.19 -2.88
C PHE A 695 -7.33 24.36 -2.53
N GLY A 696 -8.47 24.84 -3.02
CA GLY A 696 -9.72 24.09 -3.06
C GLY A 696 -10.58 24.17 -1.81
N LEU A 697 -11.71 23.48 -1.88
CA LEU A 697 -12.66 23.35 -0.78
C LEU A 697 -12.03 22.68 0.43
N THR A 698 -12.44 23.09 1.62
CA THR A 698 -12.10 22.39 2.87
C THR A 698 -12.93 21.13 3.05
N ALA A 699 -12.50 20.23 3.92
CA ALA A 699 -13.26 19.01 4.26
C ALA A 699 -14.68 19.35 4.75
N ASP A 700 -14.82 20.37 5.60
CA ASP A 700 -16.13 20.81 6.13
C ASP A 700 -17.05 21.33 5.02
N GLN A 701 -16.52 22.06 4.04
CA GLN A 701 -17.29 22.54 2.90
C GLN A 701 -17.77 21.38 2.02
N VAL A 702 -16.91 20.39 1.76
CA VAL A 702 -17.30 19.20 0.98
C VAL A 702 -18.39 18.41 1.72
N ILE A 703 -18.20 18.13 2.99
CA ILE A 703 -19.16 17.40 3.82
C ILE A 703 -20.50 18.16 3.89
N ASN A 704 -20.47 19.50 3.99
CA ASN A 704 -21.67 20.29 3.98
C ASN A 704 -22.44 20.17 2.64
N TYR A 705 -21.74 20.22 1.49
CA TYR A 705 -22.38 20.02 0.19
C TYR A 705 -22.96 18.61 0.04
N GLU A 706 -22.27 17.58 0.55
CA GLU A 706 -22.75 16.21 0.51
C GLU A 706 -24.01 16.00 1.36
N ASN A 707 -24.04 16.56 2.55
CA ASN A 707 -25.15 16.40 3.50
C ASN A 707 -26.35 17.29 3.17
N ASN A 708 -26.13 18.53 2.70
CA ASN A 708 -27.16 19.55 2.55
C ASN A 708 -27.45 19.93 1.09
N GLY A 709 -26.67 19.41 0.14
CA GLY A 709 -26.81 19.78 -1.28
C GLY A 709 -26.37 21.23 -1.58
N GLY A 710 -26.85 21.77 -2.69
CA GLY A 710 -26.55 23.15 -3.11
C GLY A 710 -25.38 23.30 -4.07
N TYR A 711 -24.73 22.18 -4.47
CA TYR A 711 -23.70 22.20 -5.49
C TYR A 711 -24.32 21.95 -6.88
N ASP A 712 -24.04 22.85 -7.85
CA ASP A 712 -24.47 22.70 -9.24
C ASP A 712 -23.28 22.92 -10.19
N PRO A 713 -22.73 21.89 -10.80
CA PRO A 713 -21.59 22.00 -11.72
C PRO A 713 -21.92 22.75 -13.00
N MET A 714 -23.21 22.82 -13.42
CA MET A 714 -23.64 23.59 -14.58
C MET A 714 -23.40 25.08 -14.42
N GLN A 715 -23.40 25.63 -13.22
CA GLN A 715 -23.05 27.03 -12.98
C GLN A 715 -21.62 27.35 -13.40
N TYR A 716 -20.67 26.46 -13.11
CA TYR A 716 -19.26 26.61 -13.53
C TYR A 716 -19.13 26.52 -15.05
N PHE A 717 -19.79 25.55 -15.66
CA PHE A 717 -19.82 25.41 -17.12
C PHE A 717 -20.40 26.65 -17.83
N ASN A 718 -21.50 27.19 -17.34
CA ASN A 718 -22.16 28.32 -17.95
C ASN A 718 -21.42 29.65 -17.76
N ASN A 719 -20.79 29.84 -16.59
CA ASN A 719 -20.21 31.12 -16.19
C ASN A 719 -18.70 31.22 -16.47
N ASP A 720 -18.01 30.13 -16.73
CA ASP A 720 -16.57 30.08 -16.96
C ASP A 720 -16.25 29.59 -18.38
N PRO A 721 -15.78 30.51 -19.28
CA PRO A 721 -15.45 30.14 -20.65
C PRO A 721 -14.33 29.12 -20.77
N ASP A 722 -13.35 29.15 -19.86
CA ASP A 722 -12.20 28.24 -19.87
C ASP A 722 -12.62 26.82 -19.51
N ILE A 723 -13.42 26.68 -18.44
CA ILE A 723 -14.01 25.39 -18.04
C ILE A 723 -14.88 24.84 -19.18
N ARG A 724 -15.77 25.68 -19.74
CA ARG A 724 -16.64 25.28 -20.86
C ARG A 724 -15.83 24.81 -22.05
N ASN A 725 -14.79 25.54 -22.45
CA ASN A 725 -13.96 25.16 -23.58
C ASN A 725 -13.28 23.82 -23.39
N VAL A 726 -12.65 23.60 -22.23
CA VAL A 726 -11.99 22.35 -21.89
C VAL A 726 -12.99 21.17 -21.88
N LEU A 727 -14.16 21.33 -21.28
CA LEU A 727 -15.18 20.27 -21.26
C LEU A 727 -15.75 19.97 -22.65
N MET A 728 -15.95 20.98 -23.47
CA MET A 728 -16.40 20.80 -24.87
C MET A 728 -15.36 20.04 -25.71
N GLN A 729 -14.07 20.17 -25.40
CA GLN A 729 -13.00 19.42 -26.07
C GLN A 729 -13.05 17.91 -25.80
N LEU A 730 -13.75 17.47 -24.76
CA LEU A 730 -14.00 16.04 -24.51
C LEU A 730 -14.96 15.43 -25.55
N ILE A 731 -15.84 16.22 -26.14
CA ILE A 731 -16.92 15.75 -27.04
C ILE A 731 -16.89 16.34 -28.46
N ASN A 732 -15.89 17.16 -28.78
CA ASN A 732 -15.80 17.78 -30.12
C ASN A 732 -14.73 17.15 -31.04
N GLY A 733 -14.12 16.05 -30.61
CA GLY A 733 -13.13 15.33 -31.40
C GLY A 733 -11.69 15.81 -31.29
N THR A 734 -11.40 16.85 -30.50
CA THR A 734 -10.05 17.45 -30.39
C THR A 734 -8.99 16.44 -29.94
N TYR A 735 -9.28 15.60 -28.95
CA TYR A 735 -8.34 14.61 -28.39
C TYR A 735 -8.69 13.16 -28.76
N SER A 736 -9.62 12.95 -29.69
CA SER A 736 -10.15 11.63 -30.03
C SER A 736 -10.15 11.32 -31.54
N ASN A 737 -9.31 12.01 -32.32
CA ASN A 737 -9.26 11.87 -33.76
C ASN A 737 -10.65 11.99 -34.45
N GLY A 738 -11.50 12.88 -33.96
CA GLY A 738 -12.83 13.12 -34.47
C GLY A 738 -13.93 12.18 -33.96
N ASP A 739 -13.65 11.29 -33.04
CA ASP A 739 -14.67 10.48 -32.35
C ASP A 739 -15.33 11.29 -31.22
N PHE A 740 -16.51 11.82 -31.45
CA PHE A 740 -17.27 12.64 -30.50
C PHE A 740 -17.77 11.83 -29.28
N ASN A 741 -17.78 10.51 -29.36
CA ASN A 741 -18.33 9.65 -28.30
C ASN A 741 -17.26 9.16 -27.33
N MET A 742 -15.99 9.15 -27.71
CA MET A 742 -14.92 8.50 -26.95
C MET A 742 -14.86 8.94 -25.48
N PHE A 743 -14.95 10.24 -25.19
CA PHE A 743 -14.88 10.80 -23.83
C PHE A 743 -16.20 11.38 -23.34
N HIS A 744 -17.32 11.05 -24.01
CA HIS A 744 -18.65 11.56 -23.67
C HIS A 744 -19.05 11.16 -22.24
N GLU A 745 -18.69 9.96 -21.81
CA GLU A 745 -18.97 9.48 -20.46
C GLU A 745 -18.26 10.31 -19.38
N ILE A 746 -17.04 10.80 -19.64
CA ILE A 746 -16.35 11.74 -18.74
C ILE A 746 -17.09 13.07 -18.68
N TYR A 747 -17.49 13.60 -19.84
CA TYR A 747 -18.29 14.82 -19.93
C TYR A 747 -19.59 14.70 -19.13
N ASP A 748 -20.32 13.61 -19.32
CA ASP A 748 -21.57 13.35 -18.61
C ASP A 748 -21.37 13.21 -17.11
N SER A 749 -20.32 12.56 -16.66
CA SER A 749 -20.02 12.41 -15.21
C SER A 749 -19.83 13.76 -14.49
N LEU A 750 -19.41 14.78 -15.22
CA LEU A 750 -19.19 16.13 -14.68
C LEU A 750 -20.45 17.03 -14.72
N LEU A 751 -21.35 16.81 -15.67
CA LEU A 751 -22.45 17.75 -15.93
C LEU A 751 -23.87 17.18 -15.82
N ASN A 752 -24.02 15.86 -15.99
CA ASN A 752 -25.34 15.23 -16.09
C ASN A 752 -25.62 14.30 -14.89
N THR A 753 -26.82 14.39 -14.35
CA THR A 753 -27.30 13.61 -13.18
C THR A 753 -28.01 12.30 -13.56
N ASN A 754 -27.81 11.78 -14.77
CA ASN A 754 -28.60 10.65 -15.32
C ASN A 754 -28.34 9.29 -14.67
N CYS A 755 -27.36 9.17 -13.79
CA CYS A 755 -27.07 7.95 -13.04
C CYS A 755 -27.16 8.32 -11.56
N SER A 756 -28.16 7.89 -10.85
CA SER A 756 -28.37 7.89 -9.40
C SER A 756 -27.51 8.79 -8.48
N ASP A 757 -26.38 9.27 -8.96
CA ASP A 757 -25.38 10.04 -8.23
C ASP A 757 -25.37 11.51 -8.70
N ARG A 758 -24.91 12.39 -7.82
CA ARG A 758 -24.70 13.81 -8.11
C ARG A 758 -23.66 13.97 -9.23
N ALA A 759 -23.93 14.80 -10.23
CA ALA A 759 -22.94 15.19 -11.22
C ALA A 759 -21.73 15.84 -10.54
N ASP A 760 -20.54 15.61 -11.09
CA ASP A 760 -19.28 16.07 -10.51
C ASP A 760 -19.17 15.69 -9.02
N THR A 761 -19.28 14.41 -8.75
CA THR A 761 -19.29 13.82 -7.39
C THR A 761 -18.13 14.30 -6.53
N TYR A 762 -16.97 14.56 -7.14
CA TYR A 762 -15.74 14.93 -6.45
C TYR A 762 -15.34 16.42 -6.60
N PHE A 763 -16.27 17.29 -6.96
CA PHE A 763 -16.11 18.75 -6.97
C PHE A 763 -14.95 19.28 -7.82
N ILE A 764 -14.67 18.61 -8.94
CA ILE A 764 -13.60 19.02 -9.87
C ILE A 764 -13.81 20.44 -10.36
N LEU A 765 -15.03 20.79 -10.80
CA LEU A 765 -15.32 22.12 -11.36
C LEU A 765 -15.28 23.22 -10.29
N ALA A 766 -15.68 22.92 -9.06
CA ALA A 766 -15.58 23.85 -7.94
C ALA A 766 -14.13 24.22 -7.61
N ASP A 767 -13.21 23.26 -7.70
CA ASP A 767 -11.81 23.45 -7.34
C ASP A 767 -10.92 23.83 -8.53
N PHE A 768 -11.40 23.75 -9.77
CA PHE A 768 -10.59 23.90 -10.97
C PHE A 768 -9.86 25.26 -11.05
N LYS A 769 -10.54 26.36 -10.78
CA LYS A 769 -9.91 27.69 -10.83
C LYS A 769 -8.89 27.91 -9.73
N SER A 770 -9.19 27.49 -8.50
CA SER A 770 -8.23 27.59 -7.39
C SER A 770 -7.01 26.68 -7.63
N TYR A 771 -7.19 25.53 -8.26
CA TYR A 771 -6.10 24.68 -8.71
C TYR A 771 -5.23 25.36 -9.77
N ALA A 772 -5.83 25.95 -10.80
CA ALA A 772 -5.11 26.69 -11.83
C ALA A 772 -4.31 27.88 -11.25
N GLU A 773 -4.90 28.61 -10.29
CA GLU A 773 -4.18 29.70 -9.59
C GLU A 773 -3.03 29.18 -8.71
N ALA A 774 -3.20 28.05 -8.05
CA ALA A 774 -2.11 27.39 -7.31
C ALA A 774 -0.96 26.96 -8.26
N GLN A 775 -1.28 26.46 -9.43
CA GLN A 775 -0.30 26.13 -10.47
C GLN A 775 0.49 27.34 -10.97
N LYS A 776 -0.16 28.51 -11.09
CA LYS A 776 0.55 29.77 -11.41
C LYS A 776 1.48 30.20 -10.29
N ARG A 777 1.09 30.02 -9.04
CA ARG A 777 1.97 30.29 -7.89
C ARG A 777 3.20 29.37 -7.88
N VAL A 778 3.03 28.10 -8.27
CA VAL A 778 4.15 27.16 -8.43
C VAL A 778 5.14 27.67 -9.48
N GLU A 779 4.68 28.08 -10.67
CA GLU A 779 5.55 28.61 -11.72
C GLU A 779 6.29 29.87 -11.24
N ALA A 780 5.59 30.80 -10.60
CA ALA A 780 6.20 32.02 -10.07
C ALA A 780 7.29 31.71 -9.03
N ALA A 781 7.02 30.76 -8.12
CA ALA A 781 7.99 30.34 -7.13
C ALA A 781 9.21 29.62 -7.74
N TYR A 782 8.99 28.80 -8.77
CA TYR A 782 10.08 28.08 -9.45
C TYR A 782 11.05 29.01 -10.18
N ARG A 783 10.60 30.15 -10.67
CA ARG A 783 11.43 31.19 -11.29
C ARG A 783 12.42 31.84 -10.33
N ASP A 784 12.09 31.88 -9.03
CA ASP A 784 13.03 32.25 -7.96
C ASP A 784 13.81 31.00 -7.52
N SER A 785 14.92 30.73 -8.21
CA SER A 785 15.71 29.51 -8.00
C SER A 785 16.26 29.35 -6.58
N GLU A 786 16.62 30.46 -5.90
CA GLU A 786 17.12 30.43 -4.51
C GLU A 786 15.96 30.18 -3.53
N GLY A 787 14.85 30.87 -3.72
CA GLY A 787 13.62 30.65 -2.93
C GLY A 787 13.09 29.23 -3.08
N TRP A 788 13.04 28.69 -4.31
CA TRP A 788 12.61 27.32 -4.56
C TRP A 788 13.54 26.30 -3.90
N ALA A 789 14.86 26.48 -4.00
CA ALA A 789 15.84 25.61 -3.36
C ALA A 789 15.67 25.59 -1.84
N LYS A 790 15.44 26.75 -1.23
CA LYS A 790 15.16 26.86 0.20
C LYS A 790 13.88 26.11 0.59
N MET A 791 12.79 26.28 -0.15
CA MET A 791 11.56 25.52 0.08
C MET A 791 11.80 24.01 -0.03
N ALA A 792 12.53 23.57 -1.04
CA ALA A 792 12.85 22.16 -1.28
C ALA A 792 13.65 21.55 -0.10
N LEU A 793 14.70 22.23 0.34
CA LEU A 793 15.50 21.82 1.50
C LEU A 793 14.65 21.75 2.77
N LEU A 794 13.79 22.75 3.01
CA LEU A 794 12.92 22.80 4.19
C LEU A 794 11.89 21.67 4.18
N ASN A 795 11.36 21.27 3.02
CA ASN A 795 10.49 20.08 2.93
C ASN A 795 11.23 18.83 3.42
N THR A 796 12.44 18.57 2.96
CA THR A 796 13.25 17.46 3.44
C THR A 796 13.55 17.58 4.93
N ALA A 797 13.97 18.77 5.39
CA ALA A 797 14.32 19.01 6.79
C ALA A 797 13.14 18.83 7.78
N CYS A 798 11.92 19.06 7.32
CA CYS A 798 10.71 18.95 8.12
C CYS A 798 9.99 17.59 8.00
N ALA A 799 10.55 16.63 7.25
CA ALA A 799 9.92 15.34 7.01
C ALA A 799 10.03 14.33 8.17
N GLY A 800 10.73 14.67 9.24
CA GLY A 800 11.06 13.74 10.34
C GLY A 800 9.87 13.08 11.01
N LYS A 801 8.74 13.79 11.17
CA LYS A 801 7.48 13.24 11.71
C LYS A 801 6.95 12.05 10.91
N PHE A 802 7.22 12.01 9.62
CA PHE A 802 6.62 11.04 8.69
C PHE A 802 7.46 9.77 8.52
N SER A 803 8.35 9.47 9.46
CA SER A 803 8.98 8.15 9.57
C SER A 803 7.99 7.10 10.06
N SER A 804 7.99 5.93 9.42
CA SER A 804 7.26 4.78 9.94
C SER A 804 7.81 4.27 11.28
N ASP A 805 9.06 4.60 11.61
CA ASP A 805 9.63 4.30 12.92
C ASP A 805 8.86 5.03 14.03
N ARG A 806 8.54 6.32 13.85
CA ARG A 806 7.69 7.08 14.76
C ARG A 806 6.29 6.46 14.84
N THR A 807 5.68 6.10 13.70
CA THR A 807 4.35 5.51 13.66
C THR A 807 4.32 4.19 14.44
N ILE A 808 5.27 3.30 14.18
CA ILE A 808 5.36 2.00 14.89
C ILE A 808 5.60 2.19 16.37
N GLN A 809 6.47 3.13 16.77
CA GLN A 809 6.69 3.39 18.19
C GLN A 809 5.40 3.83 18.90
N GLN A 810 4.56 4.66 18.24
CA GLN A 810 3.26 5.04 18.78
C GLN A 810 2.28 3.85 18.87
N TYR A 811 2.26 2.96 17.88
CA TYR A 811 1.48 1.71 17.99
C TYR A 811 1.94 0.85 19.17
N VAL A 812 3.26 0.73 19.35
CA VAL A 812 3.84 -0.04 20.46
C VAL A 812 3.46 0.57 21.80
N ASP A 813 3.64 1.86 21.97
CA ASP A 813 3.43 2.55 23.25
C ASP A 813 1.94 2.63 23.65
N GLU A 814 1.03 2.79 22.67
CA GLU A 814 -0.37 3.10 22.92
C GLU A 814 -1.35 1.95 22.66
N ILE A 815 -0.97 0.96 21.82
CA ILE A 815 -1.88 -0.12 21.40
C ILE A 815 -1.31 -1.50 21.73
N TRP A 816 -0.12 -1.81 21.20
CA TRP A 816 0.40 -3.19 21.23
C TRP A 816 1.17 -3.54 22.50
N HIS A 817 1.85 -2.59 23.10
CA HIS A 817 2.70 -2.78 24.28
C HIS A 817 3.70 -3.94 24.10
N LEU A 818 4.49 -3.86 23.00
CA LEU A 818 5.49 -4.88 22.67
C LEU A 818 6.77 -4.69 23.48
N ASP A 819 7.45 -5.81 23.74
CA ASP A 819 8.76 -5.84 24.37
C ASP A 819 9.87 -5.66 23.36
N LYS A 820 10.84 -4.80 23.65
CA LYS A 820 12.00 -4.61 22.78
C LYS A 820 13.02 -5.73 23.03
N VAL A 821 13.50 -6.32 21.94
CA VAL A 821 14.50 -7.38 21.95
C VAL A 821 15.80 -6.89 21.32
N THR A 822 16.91 -7.29 21.87
CA THR A 822 18.25 -7.02 21.34
C THR A 822 18.99 -8.35 21.16
N ILE A 823 19.67 -8.50 20.01
CA ILE A 823 20.55 -9.65 19.79
C ILE A 823 21.89 -9.32 20.41
N GLU A 824 22.30 -10.08 21.43
CA GLU A 824 23.64 -9.99 22.02
C GLU A 824 24.70 -10.51 21.04
N GLU A 825 25.92 -9.95 21.05
CA GLU A 825 27.02 -10.33 20.19
C GLU A 825 27.54 -11.74 20.44
#